data_3560e75295dc647bca8b038bbad17b34
#
_entry.id   3560e75295dc647bca8b038bbad17b34
#
_cell.length_a   1.000
_cell.length_b   1.000
_cell.length_c   1.000
_cell.angle_alpha   90.00
_cell.angle_beta   90.00
_cell.angle_gamma   90.00
#
_symmetry.space_group_name_H-M   'P 1'
#
loop_
_entity.id
_entity.type
_entity.pdbx_description
1 polymer ?
#
loop_
_entity_poly.entity_id
_entity_poly.type
_entity_poly.pdbx_seq_one_letter_code
_entity_poly.pdbx_strand_id
1 'polypeptide(L)'
;MNLKFSFPSSCIASLLFITPLLCFTDASLAQTTALNTPRLQGMDNFRDLAGTDTAYTTAHNGVMKSGVFYRSNAITPVGNDLSIMEKLNIGTVIDLRTDAEIAGTPDTIPSGSSYHHIDIIGGKQSLVTLDLQNLTADQVNRGMQNTERSFVTDPRARLGFGDELRILANAESAAVFHCTAGKDRTGWTAAVLQSIAGVDSKDIMSNYLATNEYSGERINATVAKMPTAVQGAYRTILSVDKTWLEAGFDQVSQTYGSMENYLKQGLGLDQATIYVLRGKMVRYLSLPGQENFKGNAASGANLLNALQGTALSGAYTNYNYYLQSAIDQGTLNGLEMRVGGQVYADAASYLLRQPSKMNDMLMPLTTGRGMKNGETAFWMQGLSNYLSTDSRNGFNSSNEYTGGTVFGLTHRFNQKLSVNGGLGYNYGNVNSNGGRVTTNSGFVTLGGNYAFKGLDNSGAWIRAQANIGYVNYQSERQLGNGFSSTKGNTSGAYYSGRAMAGWLFKANAFTIDPSVGIQVTSLHLGRVREKGSELALNMSRFDKIQPSLVANVDLNFNPLHSGQWSFTPGMTLGYERILSNASVNQYGSIYGVGVKQYSAFNSPNIYKAGAHLTAQRGQWSFNISADYYGAGLNSHGVNGMLGTTLNF
;
A
#
# COMPACT_ATOMS: atom_id res chain seq x y z
N MET A 1 -22.14 5.47 67.15
CA MET A 1 -20.71 5.61 67.41
C MET A 1 -19.99 5.54 66.09
N ASN A 2 -19.73 6.72 65.49
CA ASN A 2 -19.13 6.87 64.15
C ASN A 2 -17.61 6.91 64.28
N LEU A 3 -16.93 6.02 63.62
CA LEU A 3 -15.47 6.10 63.44
C LEU A 3 -15.17 6.32 61.94
N LYS A 4 -14.78 7.58 61.64
CA LYS A 4 -14.14 7.99 60.40
C LYS A 4 -12.66 7.63 60.48
N PHE A 5 -12.14 6.88 59.51
CA PHE A 5 -10.72 6.78 59.21
C PHE A 5 -10.40 7.63 57.99
N SER A 6 -9.58 8.66 58.18
CA SER A 6 -8.96 9.49 57.16
C SER A 6 -7.59 8.90 56.81
N PHE A 7 -7.29 8.74 55.53
CA PHE A 7 -5.92 8.47 55.01
C PHE A 7 -5.38 9.71 54.30
N PRO A 8 -4.11 10.04 54.46
CA PRO A 8 -3.53 11.26 53.91
C PRO A 8 -3.14 11.07 52.43
N SER A 9 -3.31 12.16 51.69
CA SER A 9 -2.91 12.36 50.31
C SER A 9 -1.39 12.35 50.17
N SER A 10 -0.83 11.46 49.39
CA SER A 10 0.56 11.58 48.88
C SER A 10 0.53 11.75 47.37
N CYS A 11 1.19 12.82 46.92
CA CYS A 11 1.38 13.24 45.54
C CYS A 11 2.01 12.14 44.70
N ILE A 12 1.34 11.78 43.60
CA ILE A 12 1.97 11.12 42.48
C ILE A 12 1.93 12.11 41.30
N ALA A 13 3.12 12.59 40.93
CA ALA A 13 3.32 13.42 39.77
C ALA A 13 3.03 12.60 38.51
N SER A 14 1.95 12.93 37.82
CA SER A 14 1.62 12.38 36.50
C SER A 14 2.44 13.10 35.43
N LEU A 15 3.43 12.45 34.86
CA LEU A 15 4.06 12.87 33.60
C LEU A 15 3.03 12.74 32.48
N LEU A 16 2.49 13.87 32.04
CA LEU A 16 1.71 13.97 30.80
C LEU A 16 2.67 13.86 29.59
N PHE A 17 2.70 12.71 28.96
CA PHE A 17 3.19 12.60 27.59
C PHE A 17 2.12 13.17 26.66
N ILE A 18 2.38 14.36 26.13
CA ILE A 18 1.60 14.96 25.04
C ILE A 18 2.01 14.24 23.77
N THR A 19 1.21 13.26 23.35
CA THR A 19 1.25 12.76 21.97
C THR A 19 0.53 13.79 21.10
N PRO A 20 1.13 14.26 19.98
CA PRO A 20 0.39 15.10 19.05
C PRO A 20 -0.70 14.24 18.39
N LEU A 21 -1.95 14.55 18.74
CA LEU A 21 -3.13 14.06 18.03
C LEU A 21 -3.14 14.75 16.67
N LEU A 22 -2.67 14.06 15.62
CA LEU A 22 -2.90 14.45 14.24
C LEU A 22 -4.39 14.29 13.96
N CYS A 23 -5.14 15.37 14.15
CA CYS A 23 -6.47 15.52 13.60
C CYS A 23 -6.37 15.47 12.09
N PHE A 24 -6.79 14.36 11.49
CA PHE A 24 -7.16 14.36 10.08
C PHE A 24 -8.47 15.15 9.97
N THR A 25 -8.35 16.40 9.58
CA THR A 25 -9.50 17.21 9.19
C THR A 25 -10.01 16.74 7.84
N ASP A 26 -11.32 16.74 7.73
CA ASP A 26 -12.15 16.36 6.60
C ASP A 26 -11.68 16.91 5.26
N ALA A 27 -12.09 16.19 4.21
CA ALA A 27 -11.90 16.49 2.80
C ALA A 27 -12.05 17.99 2.48
N SER A 28 -10.95 18.70 2.41
CA SER A 28 -10.90 20.03 1.82
C SER A 28 -11.13 19.87 0.33
N LEU A 29 -12.17 20.53 -0.19
CA LEU A 29 -12.35 20.87 -1.58
C LEU A 29 -10.99 21.25 -2.18
N ALA A 30 -10.68 20.72 -3.36
CA ALA A 30 -9.44 20.94 -4.07
C ALA A 30 -9.08 22.43 -4.07
N GLN A 31 -8.17 22.81 -3.21
CA GLN A 31 -7.63 24.16 -3.21
C GLN A 31 -6.68 24.20 -4.41
N THR A 32 -7.16 24.80 -5.53
CA THR A 32 -6.33 25.05 -6.69
C THR A 32 -5.12 25.86 -6.25
N THR A 33 -3.93 25.28 -6.40
CA THR A 33 -2.69 25.92 -5.96
C THR A 33 -2.43 27.13 -6.84
N ALA A 34 -2.21 28.30 -6.24
CA ALA A 34 -1.79 29.48 -6.98
C ALA A 34 -0.46 29.18 -7.69
N LEU A 35 -0.37 29.48 -8.98
CA LEU A 35 0.84 29.32 -9.77
C LEU A 35 1.69 30.57 -9.61
N ASN A 36 2.95 30.39 -9.32
CA ASN A 36 3.92 31.47 -9.23
C ASN A 36 4.89 31.38 -10.43
N THR A 37 4.35 31.44 -11.65
CA THR A 37 5.19 31.48 -12.85
C THR A 37 5.77 32.87 -13.01
N PRO A 38 7.09 33.05 -13.03
CA PRO A 38 7.70 34.38 -13.19
C PRO A 38 7.45 34.93 -14.59
N ARG A 39 7.21 36.23 -14.68
CA ARG A 39 7.22 36.97 -15.97
C ARG A 39 8.66 37.20 -16.38
N LEU A 40 9.00 36.82 -17.60
CA LEU A 40 10.34 36.99 -18.18
C LEU A 40 10.32 38.20 -19.15
N GLN A 41 11.40 38.98 -19.17
CA GLN A 41 11.46 40.21 -19.96
C GLN A 41 11.69 39.92 -21.44
N GLY A 42 12.57 39.00 -21.78
CA GLY A 42 12.88 38.62 -23.16
C GLY A 42 11.93 37.55 -23.74
N MET A 43 11.21 36.84 -22.90
CA MET A 43 10.28 35.78 -23.27
C MET A 43 8.89 36.08 -22.73
N ASP A 44 8.20 37.07 -23.33
CA ASP A 44 6.92 37.57 -22.88
C ASP A 44 5.79 36.52 -22.82
N ASN A 45 5.85 35.48 -23.67
CA ASN A 45 4.86 34.39 -23.71
C ASN A 45 5.23 33.17 -22.84
N PHE A 46 6.26 33.31 -22.00
CA PHE A 46 6.69 32.24 -21.09
C PHE A 46 5.68 32.03 -19.96
N ARG A 47 5.23 30.78 -19.77
CA ARG A 47 4.36 30.38 -18.66
C ARG A 47 4.34 28.88 -18.41
N ASP A 48 3.91 28.52 -17.20
CA ASP A 48 3.64 27.13 -16.83
C ASP A 48 2.43 26.58 -17.62
N LEU A 49 2.52 25.34 -18.07
CA LEU A 49 1.44 24.65 -18.78
C LEU A 49 0.27 24.31 -17.84
N ALA A 50 0.54 24.20 -16.54
CA ALA A 50 -0.46 23.83 -15.55
C ALA A 50 -1.58 24.86 -15.38
N GLY A 51 -1.39 26.09 -15.81
CA GLY A 51 -2.40 27.14 -15.73
C GLY A 51 -1.84 28.54 -15.97
N THR A 52 -2.68 29.56 -15.78
CA THR A 52 -2.29 30.99 -15.81
C THR A 52 -2.10 31.55 -14.41
N ASP A 53 -3.12 31.50 -13.57
CA ASP A 53 -3.13 32.02 -12.19
C ASP A 53 -3.18 30.88 -11.16
N THR A 54 -3.97 29.85 -11.48
CA THR A 54 -4.12 28.63 -10.66
C THR A 54 -3.98 27.41 -11.53
N ALA A 55 -3.58 26.30 -10.91
CA ALA A 55 -3.48 25.02 -11.60
C ALA A 55 -4.88 24.56 -12.06
N TYR A 56 -4.97 24.13 -13.32
CA TYR A 56 -6.22 23.62 -13.89
C TYR A 56 -6.63 22.31 -13.21
N THR A 57 -7.93 22.18 -12.97
CA THR A 57 -8.52 20.90 -12.60
C THR A 57 -8.60 19.99 -13.83
N THR A 58 -8.54 18.70 -13.62
CA THR A 58 -8.64 17.70 -14.67
C THR A 58 -9.76 16.71 -14.39
N ALA A 59 -10.13 15.91 -15.39
CA ALA A 59 -11.08 14.82 -15.22
C ALA A 59 -10.67 13.92 -14.04
N HIS A 60 -11.64 13.17 -13.50
CA HIS A 60 -11.43 12.18 -12.43
C HIS A 60 -10.81 12.75 -11.14
N ASN A 61 -11.21 13.98 -10.76
CA ASN A 61 -10.73 14.64 -9.54
C ASN A 61 -9.20 14.83 -9.51
N GLY A 62 -8.61 15.16 -10.64
CA GLY A 62 -7.21 15.49 -10.77
C GLY A 62 -6.94 16.99 -10.80
N VAL A 63 -5.68 17.36 -10.60
CA VAL A 63 -5.15 18.73 -10.70
C VAL A 63 -3.83 18.68 -11.45
N MET A 64 -3.58 19.64 -12.34
CA MET A 64 -2.29 19.73 -13.03
C MET A 64 -1.15 20.08 -12.05
N LYS A 65 -0.02 19.42 -12.22
CA LYS A 65 1.20 19.69 -11.46
C LYS A 65 1.94 20.85 -12.12
N SER A 66 2.25 21.89 -11.34
CA SER A 66 3.13 22.98 -11.76
C SER A 66 4.60 22.55 -11.85
N GLY A 67 5.38 23.28 -12.63
CA GLY A 67 6.83 23.06 -12.72
C GLY A 67 7.25 21.86 -13.56
N VAL A 68 6.34 21.27 -14.33
CA VAL A 68 6.64 20.11 -15.18
C VAL A 68 6.97 20.55 -16.61
N PHE A 69 6.04 21.25 -17.24
CA PHE A 69 6.21 21.74 -18.61
C PHE A 69 5.91 23.24 -18.68
N TYR A 70 6.74 23.93 -19.45
CA TYR A 70 6.60 25.36 -19.74
C TYR A 70 6.47 25.57 -21.24
N ARG A 71 5.73 26.61 -21.63
CA ARG A 71 5.66 27.08 -23.02
C ARG A 71 6.26 28.47 -23.13
N SER A 72 6.83 28.81 -24.30
CA SER A 72 7.46 30.11 -24.53
C SER A 72 7.44 30.54 -26.00
N ASN A 73 7.74 31.80 -26.27
CA ASN A 73 8.31 32.29 -27.53
C ASN A 73 9.83 31.93 -27.57
N ALA A 74 10.53 32.30 -28.67
CA ALA A 74 11.97 32.08 -28.83
C ALA A 74 12.74 32.51 -27.58
N ILE A 75 13.74 31.74 -27.18
CA ILE A 75 14.45 31.90 -25.91
C ILE A 75 15.55 32.97 -26.06
N THR A 76 15.15 34.22 -25.91
CA THR A 76 16.01 35.39 -25.99
C THR A 76 16.04 36.11 -24.64
N PRO A 77 16.72 35.56 -23.63
CA PRO A 77 16.68 36.05 -22.27
C PRO A 77 17.30 37.46 -22.15
N VAL A 78 16.67 38.29 -21.30
CA VAL A 78 17.14 39.65 -20.98
C VAL A 78 17.30 39.75 -19.45
N GLY A 79 18.32 40.43 -19.00
CA GLY A 79 18.56 40.65 -17.59
C GLY A 79 18.74 39.33 -16.81
N ASN A 80 17.85 39.04 -15.89
CA ASN A 80 17.92 37.83 -15.02
C ASN A 80 17.14 36.63 -15.55
N ASP A 81 16.57 36.69 -16.75
CA ASP A 81 15.68 35.65 -17.28
C ASP A 81 16.31 34.26 -17.27
N LEU A 82 17.57 34.16 -17.72
CA LEU A 82 18.30 32.90 -17.77
C LEU A 82 18.46 32.28 -16.36
N SER A 83 18.82 33.09 -15.38
CA SER A 83 18.96 32.66 -13.99
C SER A 83 17.60 32.21 -13.39
N ILE A 84 16.51 32.82 -13.83
CA ILE A 84 15.16 32.39 -13.42
C ILE A 84 14.84 31.01 -14.03
N MET A 85 15.12 30.81 -15.32
CA MET A 85 14.89 29.51 -15.98
C MET A 85 15.73 28.39 -15.34
N GLU A 86 16.97 28.68 -14.94
CA GLU A 86 17.84 27.73 -14.21
C GLU A 86 17.21 27.33 -12.86
N LYS A 87 16.66 28.31 -12.11
CA LYS A 87 15.97 28.06 -10.84
C LYS A 87 14.69 27.23 -10.99
N LEU A 88 14.04 27.28 -12.15
CA LEU A 88 12.90 26.44 -12.49
C LEU A 88 13.32 25.01 -12.87
N ASN A 89 14.62 24.69 -12.82
CA ASN A 89 15.18 23.39 -13.16
C ASN A 89 14.82 22.92 -14.58
N ILE A 90 14.81 23.84 -15.55
CA ILE A 90 14.54 23.52 -16.95
C ILE A 90 15.77 22.84 -17.53
N GLY A 91 15.70 21.53 -17.70
CA GLY A 91 16.79 20.70 -18.23
C GLY A 91 16.54 20.19 -19.65
N THR A 92 15.37 20.48 -20.24
CA THR A 92 15.04 20.12 -21.63
C THR A 92 14.43 21.30 -22.34
N VAL A 93 14.97 21.65 -23.51
CA VAL A 93 14.48 22.69 -24.39
C VAL A 93 14.10 22.08 -25.74
N ILE A 94 12.87 22.31 -26.20
CA ILE A 94 12.40 21.83 -27.50
C ILE A 94 12.03 23.02 -28.37
N ASP A 95 12.74 23.17 -29.49
CA ASP A 95 12.55 24.25 -30.47
C ASP A 95 11.80 23.71 -31.70
N LEU A 96 10.61 24.25 -31.94
CA LEU A 96 9.71 23.85 -33.04
C LEU A 96 9.87 24.70 -34.31
N ARG A 97 10.92 25.49 -34.39
CA ARG A 97 11.16 26.44 -35.50
C ARG A 97 11.82 25.77 -36.68
N THR A 98 11.77 26.47 -37.81
CA THR A 98 12.59 26.14 -38.99
C THR A 98 14.04 26.62 -38.81
N ASP A 99 14.98 26.07 -39.56
CA ASP A 99 16.37 26.52 -39.58
C ASP A 99 16.50 28.02 -39.89
N ALA A 100 15.65 28.55 -40.80
CA ALA A 100 15.67 29.97 -41.15
C ALA A 100 15.21 30.88 -39.98
N GLU A 101 14.21 30.44 -39.20
CA GLU A 101 13.77 31.18 -37.99
C GLU A 101 14.86 31.16 -36.91
N ILE A 102 15.53 30.02 -36.72
CA ILE A 102 16.65 29.88 -35.77
C ILE A 102 17.83 30.76 -36.18
N ALA A 103 18.20 30.76 -37.46
CA ALA A 103 19.29 31.59 -37.96
C ALA A 103 19.02 33.10 -37.77
N GLY A 104 17.73 33.50 -37.87
CA GLY A 104 17.30 34.88 -37.66
C GLY A 104 17.28 35.32 -36.20
N THR A 105 17.02 34.37 -35.27
CA THR A 105 16.91 34.63 -33.82
C THR A 105 17.40 33.41 -33.06
N PRO A 106 18.71 33.22 -32.87
CA PRO A 106 19.25 32.07 -32.11
C PRO A 106 18.79 32.10 -30.65
N ASP A 107 18.56 30.92 -30.08
CA ASP A 107 18.25 30.77 -28.64
C ASP A 107 19.49 30.90 -27.76
N THR A 108 19.28 31.38 -26.55
CA THR A 108 20.23 31.27 -25.44
C THR A 108 19.59 30.43 -24.33
N ILE A 109 19.98 29.17 -24.22
CA ILE A 109 19.34 28.21 -23.32
C ILE A 109 20.07 28.11 -21.97
N PRO A 110 19.38 27.63 -20.88
CA PRO A 110 20.00 27.40 -19.58
C PRO A 110 21.15 26.41 -19.67
N SER A 111 22.20 26.65 -18.87
CA SER A 111 23.38 25.81 -18.85
C SER A 111 23.04 24.37 -18.41
N GLY A 112 23.55 23.39 -19.14
CA GLY A 112 23.32 21.97 -18.87
C GLY A 112 21.99 21.44 -19.38
N SER A 113 21.13 22.25 -20.01
CA SER A 113 19.91 21.77 -20.66
C SER A 113 20.22 21.00 -21.93
N SER A 114 19.47 19.95 -22.21
CA SER A 114 19.43 19.28 -23.51
C SER A 114 18.60 20.11 -24.48
N TYR A 115 19.10 20.30 -25.71
CA TYR A 115 18.41 21.02 -26.76
C TYR A 115 17.96 20.07 -27.86
N HIS A 116 16.68 20.16 -28.24
CA HIS A 116 16.06 19.35 -29.29
C HIS A 116 15.41 20.26 -30.31
N HIS A 117 15.86 20.19 -31.56
CA HIS A 117 15.26 20.91 -32.67
C HIS A 117 14.34 20.01 -33.50
N ILE A 118 13.10 20.44 -33.70
CA ILE A 118 12.08 19.74 -34.48
C ILE A 118 11.37 20.70 -35.41
N ASP A 119 11.75 20.76 -36.67
CA ASP A 119 11.08 21.59 -37.66
C ASP A 119 9.68 21.03 -38.03
N ILE A 120 8.63 21.61 -37.46
CA ILE A 120 7.24 21.18 -37.67
C ILE A 120 6.71 21.49 -39.08
N ILE A 121 7.13 22.61 -39.67
CA ILE A 121 6.52 23.12 -40.93
C ILE A 121 7.38 22.89 -42.17
N GLY A 122 8.60 22.42 -42.05
CA GLY A 122 9.43 21.96 -43.18
C GLY A 122 9.87 23.05 -44.12
N GLY A 123 10.31 24.20 -43.59
CA GLY A 123 10.73 25.31 -44.40
C GLY A 123 9.62 26.00 -45.18
N LYS A 124 8.35 25.59 -45.02
CA LYS A 124 7.18 26.36 -45.53
C LYS A 124 7.22 27.75 -44.88
N GLN A 125 7.07 28.77 -45.70
CA GLN A 125 7.09 30.13 -45.19
C GLN A 125 6.02 30.33 -44.09
N SER A 126 6.48 30.76 -42.91
CA SER A 126 5.58 31.29 -41.89
C SER A 126 4.78 32.46 -42.50
N LEU A 127 3.49 32.57 -42.16
CA LEU A 127 2.67 33.71 -42.58
C LEU A 127 3.30 35.06 -42.16
N VAL A 128 4.20 35.08 -41.19
CA VAL A 128 4.96 36.27 -40.76
C VAL A 128 5.89 36.81 -41.85
N THR A 129 6.27 36.01 -42.84
CA THR A 129 7.14 36.41 -43.95
C THR A 129 6.36 36.82 -45.22
N LEU A 130 5.01 36.78 -45.19
CA LEU A 130 4.16 37.20 -46.28
C LEU A 130 4.15 38.72 -46.41
N ASP A 131 4.05 39.22 -47.65
CA ASP A 131 3.76 40.63 -47.90
C ASP A 131 2.33 40.95 -47.43
N LEU A 132 2.20 41.47 -46.22
CA LEU A 132 0.93 41.80 -45.59
C LEU A 132 0.30 43.08 -46.15
N GLN A 133 0.94 43.79 -47.08
CA GLN A 133 0.43 45.07 -47.62
C GLN A 133 -0.90 44.94 -48.35
N ASN A 134 -1.21 43.73 -48.84
CA ASN A 134 -2.44 43.44 -49.59
C ASN A 134 -3.39 42.44 -48.90
N LEU A 135 -3.10 42.02 -47.65
CA LEU A 135 -3.94 41.05 -46.91
C LEU A 135 -4.93 41.75 -45.98
N THR A 136 -6.17 41.32 -46.03
CA THR A 136 -7.19 41.70 -45.04
C THR A 136 -7.09 40.85 -43.78
N ALA A 137 -7.61 41.33 -42.65
CA ALA A 137 -7.69 40.57 -41.41
C ALA A 137 -8.41 39.20 -41.60
N ASP A 138 -9.47 39.17 -42.43
CA ASP A 138 -10.23 37.92 -42.73
C ASP A 138 -9.41 36.92 -43.52
N GLN A 139 -8.56 37.38 -44.46
CA GLN A 139 -7.66 36.50 -45.18
C GLN A 139 -6.58 35.90 -44.27
N VAL A 140 -6.06 36.72 -43.34
CA VAL A 140 -5.14 36.26 -42.30
C VAL A 140 -5.81 35.22 -41.40
N ASN A 141 -7.03 35.47 -40.91
CA ASN A 141 -7.78 34.53 -40.09
C ASN A 141 -7.97 33.18 -40.79
N ARG A 142 -8.42 33.17 -42.07
CA ARG A 142 -8.56 31.92 -42.83
C ARG A 142 -7.21 31.21 -43.04
N GLY A 143 -6.15 31.94 -43.27
CA GLY A 143 -4.81 31.41 -43.38
C GLY A 143 -4.34 30.71 -42.11
N MET A 144 -4.57 31.33 -40.94
CA MET A 144 -4.21 30.76 -39.63
C MET A 144 -5.07 29.53 -39.29
N GLN A 145 -6.38 29.54 -39.56
CA GLN A 145 -7.23 28.36 -39.42
C GLN A 145 -6.72 27.18 -40.29
N ASN A 146 -6.27 27.43 -41.52
CA ASN A 146 -5.70 26.42 -42.38
C ASN A 146 -4.33 25.90 -41.85
N THR A 147 -3.54 26.78 -41.21
CA THR A 147 -2.29 26.39 -40.55
C THR A 147 -2.57 25.42 -39.42
N GLU A 148 -3.53 25.71 -38.54
CA GLU A 148 -3.92 24.81 -37.44
C GLU A 148 -4.45 23.44 -37.97
N ARG A 149 -5.29 23.45 -39.05
CA ARG A 149 -5.73 22.23 -39.71
C ARG A 149 -4.53 21.41 -40.27
N SER A 150 -3.51 22.12 -40.79
CA SER A 150 -2.32 21.45 -41.34
C SER A 150 -1.49 20.74 -40.27
N PHE A 151 -1.50 21.22 -39.02
CA PHE A 151 -0.85 20.53 -37.91
C PHE A 151 -1.43 19.11 -37.68
N VAL A 152 -2.71 18.93 -38.04
CA VAL A 152 -3.42 17.64 -37.89
C VAL A 152 -3.26 16.77 -39.15
N THR A 153 -3.16 17.36 -40.34
CA THR A 153 -3.20 16.60 -41.60
C THR A 153 -1.84 16.41 -42.27
N ASP A 154 -0.90 17.34 -42.10
CA ASP A 154 0.44 17.22 -42.69
C ASP A 154 1.26 16.11 -42.01
N PRO A 155 1.78 15.11 -42.75
CA PRO A 155 2.54 14.01 -42.18
C PRO A 155 3.80 14.45 -41.41
N ARG A 156 4.50 15.52 -41.89
CA ARG A 156 5.70 16.05 -41.21
C ARG A 156 5.32 16.63 -39.85
N ALA A 157 4.28 17.50 -39.81
CA ALA A 157 3.81 18.11 -38.57
C ALA A 157 3.42 17.05 -37.54
N ARG A 158 2.67 16.02 -37.97
CA ARG A 158 2.28 14.90 -37.09
C ARG A 158 3.47 14.14 -36.53
N LEU A 159 4.46 13.80 -37.38
CA LEU A 159 5.69 13.14 -36.93
C LEU A 159 6.44 14.03 -35.93
N GLY A 160 6.61 15.31 -36.24
CA GLY A 160 7.31 16.26 -35.37
C GLY A 160 6.64 16.42 -34.00
N PHE A 161 5.32 16.59 -33.94
CA PHE A 161 4.58 16.64 -32.67
C PHE A 161 4.63 15.30 -31.92
N GLY A 162 4.61 14.16 -32.62
CA GLY A 162 4.80 12.86 -32.02
C GLY A 162 6.16 12.70 -31.36
N ASP A 163 7.24 13.14 -32.02
CA ASP A 163 8.59 13.10 -31.50
C ASP A 163 8.78 14.07 -30.32
N GLU A 164 8.22 15.30 -30.40
CA GLU A 164 8.17 16.24 -29.29
C GLU A 164 7.56 15.61 -28.03
N LEU A 165 6.39 14.99 -28.16
CA LEU A 165 5.70 14.36 -27.03
C LEU A 165 6.46 13.17 -26.44
N ARG A 166 7.21 12.40 -27.26
CA ARG A 166 8.10 11.35 -26.78
C ARG A 166 9.29 11.92 -26.00
N ILE A 167 9.87 13.03 -26.46
CA ILE A 167 10.95 13.73 -25.73
C ILE A 167 10.41 14.22 -24.38
N LEU A 168 9.24 14.87 -24.35
CA LEU A 168 8.60 15.34 -23.11
C LEU A 168 8.28 14.19 -22.15
N ALA A 169 7.84 13.03 -22.66
CA ALA A 169 7.60 11.84 -21.85
C ALA A 169 8.89 11.34 -21.17
N ASN A 170 10.04 11.46 -21.83
CA ASN A 170 11.34 11.01 -21.33
C ASN A 170 12.11 12.11 -20.56
N ALA A 171 11.64 13.35 -20.50
CA ALA A 171 12.31 14.41 -19.77
C ALA A 171 12.41 14.09 -18.26
N GLU A 172 13.63 14.16 -17.70
CA GLU A 172 13.88 13.83 -16.27
C GLU A 172 13.67 15.03 -15.35
N SER A 173 13.66 16.25 -15.92
CA SER A 173 13.43 17.52 -15.22
C SER A 173 12.37 18.34 -15.95
N ALA A 174 12.12 19.57 -15.51
CA ALA A 174 11.21 20.47 -16.21
C ALA A 174 11.65 20.68 -17.66
N ALA A 175 10.68 20.76 -18.57
CA ALA A 175 10.95 21.04 -19.98
C ALA A 175 10.22 22.30 -20.44
N VAL A 176 10.85 23.04 -21.38
CA VAL A 176 10.20 24.14 -22.10
C VAL A 176 10.15 23.80 -23.57
N PHE A 177 9.00 24.03 -24.20
CA PHE A 177 8.83 23.95 -25.64
C PHE A 177 8.39 25.30 -26.21
N HIS A 178 8.92 25.65 -27.37
CA HIS A 178 8.69 26.96 -27.96
C HIS A 178 8.74 26.94 -29.49
N CYS A 179 8.22 28.01 -30.07
CA CYS A 179 8.48 28.37 -31.46
C CYS A 179 8.89 29.85 -31.52
N THR A 180 8.69 30.56 -32.64
CA THR A 180 9.08 31.97 -32.75
C THR A 180 8.27 32.87 -31.84
N ALA A 181 6.92 32.84 -31.95
CA ALA A 181 6.01 33.65 -31.12
C ALA A 181 5.44 32.90 -29.93
N GLY A 182 5.60 31.60 -29.85
CA GLY A 182 5.05 30.74 -28.78
C GLY A 182 3.52 30.63 -28.85
N LYS A 183 2.87 30.85 -30.01
CA LYS A 183 1.41 30.91 -30.12
C LYS A 183 0.79 29.72 -30.87
N ASP A 184 1.24 29.42 -32.12
CA ASP A 184 0.64 28.41 -33.00
C ASP A 184 1.17 27.00 -32.73
N ARG A 185 2.38 26.63 -33.21
CA ARG A 185 3.02 25.30 -32.95
C ARG A 185 3.06 24.99 -31.45
N THR A 186 3.56 25.92 -30.66
CA THR A 186 3.59 25.86 -29.20
C THR A 186 2.17 25.82 -28.59
N GLY A 187 1.22 26.55 -29.18
CA GLY A 187 -0.20 26.56 -28.77
C GLY A 187 -0.86 25.22 -28.98
N TRP A 188 -0.61 24.60 -30.15
CA TRP A 188 -1.10 23.26 -30.46
C TRP A 188 -0.52 22.19 -29.52
N THR A 189 0.80 22.18 -29.31
CA THR A 189 1.43 21.28 -28.33
C THR A 189 0.82 21.44 -26.93
N ALA A 190 0.65 22.68 -26.46
CA ALA A 190 0.03 22.96 -25.17
C ALA A 190 -1.39 22.41 -25.07
N ALA A 191 -2.21 22.62 -26.10
CA ALA A 191 -3.59 22.14 -26.15
C ALA A 191 -3.67 20.60 -26.17
N VAL A 192 -2.78 19.93 -26.90
CA VAL A 192 -2.67 18.46 -26.94
C VAL A 192 -2.25 17.91 -25.56
N LEU A 193 -1.24 18.48 -24.91
CA LEU A 193 -0.80 18.06 -23.57
C LEU A 193 -1.90 18.26 -22.52
N GLN A 194 -2.58 19.40 -22.53
CA GLN A 194 -3.71 19.66 -21.64
C GLN A 194 -4.89 18.71 -21.90
N SER A 195 -5.12 18.32 -23.16
CA SER A 195 -6.10 17.28 -23.51
C SER A 195 -5.69 15.90 -22.96
N ILE A 196 -4.40 15.51 -23.03
CA ILE A 196 -3.87 14.28 -22.40
C ILE A 196 -4.07 14.32 -20.87
N ALA A 197 -3.89 15.48 -20.26
CA ALA A 197 -4.12 15.68 -18.83
C ALA A 197 -5.60 15.62 -18.43
N GLY A 198 -6.52 15.75 -19.39
CA GLY A 198 -7.97 15.80 -19.14
C GLY A 198 -8.45 17.15 -18.62
N VAL A 199 -7.78 18.25 -19.00
CA VAL A 199 -8.22 19.62 -18.74
C VAL A 199 -9.47 19.92 -19.56
N ASP A 200 -10.39 20.70 -18.99
CA ASP A 200 -11.61 21.11 -19.69
C ASP A 200 -11.30 22.01 -20.90
N SER A 201 -12.09 21.88 -21.97
CA SER A 201 -11.91 22.61 -23.22
C SER A 201 -11.92 24.13 -23.04
N LYS A 202 -12.69 24.63 -22.08
CA LYS A 202 -12.74 26.07 -21.75
C LYS A 202 -11.41 26.55 -21.18
N ASP A 203 -10.78 25.75 -20.31
CA ASP A 203 -9.48 26.08 -19.69
C ASP A 203 -8.35 25.97 -20.72
N ILE A 204 -8.39 24.97 -21.61
CA ILE A 204 -7.46 24.84 -22.75
C ILE A 204 -7.56 26.10 -23.63
N MET A 205 -8.76 26.52 -24.00
CA MET A 205 -8.98 27.71 -24.80
C MET A 205 -8.51 28.98 -24.07
N SER A 206 -8.79 29.11 -22.77
CA SER A 206 -8.31 30.21 -21.93
C SER A 206 -6.79 30.29 -21.92
N ASN A 207 -6.09 29.18 -21.76
CA ASN A 207 -4.62 29.11 -21.84
C ASN A 207 -4.10 29.57 -23.23
N TYR A 208 -4.76 29.15 -24.30
CA TYR A 208 -4.40 29.56 -25.66
C TYR A 208 -4.54 31.07 -25.85
N LEU A 209 -5.71 31.63 -25.49
CA LEU A 209 -6.03 33.05 -25.62
C LEU A 209 -5.23 33.98 -24.71
N ALA A 210 -4.71 33.45 -23.58
CA ALA A 210 -3.82 34.19 -22.68
C ALA A 210 -2.56 34.72 -23.41
N THR A 211 -2.20 34.17 -24.57
CA THR A 211 -1.13 34.71 -25.43
C THR A 211 -1.35 36.16 -25.77
N ASN A 212 -2.59 36.61 -25.98
CA ASN A 212 -2.92 38.00 -26.30
C ASN A 212 -2.61 38.97 -25.15
N GLU A 213 -2.76 38.49 -23.90
CA GLU A 213 -2.39 39.25 -22.71
C GLU A 213 -0.87 39.24 -22.51
N TYR A 214 -0.28 38.05 -22.52
CA TYR A 214 1.15 37.85 -22.27
C TYR A 214 2.04 38.63 -23.25
N SER A 215 1.69 38.63 -24.55
CA SER A 215 2.43 39.31 -25.61
C SER A 215 1.82 40.67 -25.98
N GLY A 216 0.83 41.18 -25.25
CA GLY A 216 0.06 42.37 -25.63
C GLY A 216 0.90 43.64 -25.81
N GLU A 217 1.86 43.89 -24.90
CA GLU A 217 2.74 45.07 -25.01
C GLU A 217 3.62 45.00 -26.26
N ARG A 218 4.22 43.87 -26.56
CA ARG A 218 5.05 43.64 -27.76
C ARG A 218 4.20 43.78 -29.02
N ILE A 219 2.98 43.21 -29.03
CA ILE A 219 2.06 43.30 -30.15
C ILE A 219 1.72 44.77 -30.42
N ASN A 220 1.31 45.53 -29.40
CA ASN A 220 0.95 46.94 -29.53
C ASN A 220 2.14 47.79 -30.02
N ALA A 221 3.33 47.60 -29.44
CA ALA A 221 4.54 48.32 -29.84
C ALA A 221 4.94 48.03 -31.30
N THR A 222 4.76 46.76 -31.74
CA THR A 222 5.06 46.36 -33.12
C THR A 222 4.05 46.96 -34.10
N VAL A 223 2.76 46.84 -33.82
CA VAL A 223 1.68 47.35 -34.67
C VAL A 223 1.75 48.87 -34.81
N ALA A 224 2.08 49.61 -33.75
CA ALA A 224 2.20 51.07 -33.79
C ALA A 224 3.30 51.57 -34.76
N LYS A 225 4.28 50.75 -35.09
CA LYS A 225 5.37 51.09 -36.05
C LYS A 225 4.96 50.80 -37.50
N MET A 226 3.82 50.13 -37.74
CA MET A 226 3.38 49.77 -39.08
C MET A 226 2.51 50.89 -39.71
N PRO A 227 2.50 51.01 -41.06
CA PRO A 227 1.56 51.90 -41.74
C PRO A 227 0.11 51.59 -41.36
N THR A 228 -0.73 52.64 -41.18
CA THR A 228 -2.12 52.51 -40.70
C THR A 228 -2.95 51.53 -41.54
N ALA A 229 -2.73 51.48 -42.86
CA ALA A 229 -3.45 50.60 -43.78
C ALA A 229 -3.27 49.10 -43.49
N VAL A 230 -2.15 48.69 -42.87
CA VAL A 230 -1.81 47.27 -42.60
C VAL A 230 -1.87 46.90 -41.11
N GLN A 231 -2.10 47.86 -40.22
CA GLN A 231 -2.11 47.62 -38.76
C GLN A 231 -3.14 46.56 -38.37
N GLY A 232 -4.29 46.50 -39.02
CA GLY A 232 -5.32 45.49 -38.75
C GLY A 232 -4.85 44.07 -39.07
N ALA A 233 -4.25 43.85 -40.24
CA ALA A 233 -3.69 42.55 -40.63
C ALA A 233 -2.51 42.16 -39.75
N TYR A 234 -1.61 43.11 -39.40
CA TYR A 234 -0.47 42.84 -38.49
C TYR A 234 -0.94 42.51 -37.07
N ARG A 235 -1.96 43.21 -36.53
CA ARG A 235 -2.54 42.88 -35.23
C ARG A 235 -3.10 41.48 -35.24
N THR A 236 -3.87 41.11 -36.25
CA THR A 236 -4.45 39.78 -36.39
C THR A 236 -3.37 38.72 -36.41
N ILE A 237 -2.32 38.85 -37.25
CA ILE A 237 -1.28 37.78 -37.36
C ILE A 237 -0.39 37.67 -36.11
N LEU A 238 -0.22 38.76 -35.34
CA LEU A 238 0.60 38.75 -34.11
C LEU A 238 -0.19 38.25 -32.88
N SER A 239 -1.52 38.32 -32.90
CA SER A 239 -2.41 37.82 -31.85
C SER A 239 -2.80 36.36 -32.07
N VAL A 240 -3.70 35.84 -31.26
CA VAL A 240 -4.42 34.58 -31.48
C VAL A 240 -5.92 34.81 -31.44
N ASP A 241 -6.65 33.97 -32.20
CA ASP A 241 -8.13 33.96 -32.20
C ASP A 241 -8.62 32.53 -31.89
N LYS A 242 -9.71 32.43 -31.12
CA LYS A 242 -10.27 31.13 -30.72
C LYS A 242 -10.57 30.23 -31.90
N THR A 243 -11.02 30.79 -33.02
CA THR A 243 -11.40 30.03 -34.21
C THR A 243 -10.23 29.28 -34.86
N TRP A 244 -8.99 29.65 -34.53
CA TRP A 244 -7.82 28.96 -35.05
C TRP A 244 -7.62 27.62 -34.35
N LEU A 245 -7.59 27.61 -33.02
CA LEU A 245 -7.49 26.38 -32.24
C LEU A 245 -8.72 25.49 -32.42
N GLU A 246 -9.93 26.10 -32.51
CA GLU A 246 -11.18 25.40 -32.84
C GLU A 246 -11.04 24.66 -34.18
N ALA A 247 -10.49 25.31 -35.22
CA ALA A 247 -10.27 24.68 -36.53
C ALA A 247 -9.32 23.47 -36.47
N GLY A 248 -8.32 23.49 -35.60
CA GLY A 248 -7.46 22.33 -35.33
C GLY A 248 -8.22 21.17 -34.67
N PHE A 249 -8.99 21.43 -33.62
CA PHE A 249 -9.81 20.41 -32.95
C PHE A 249 -10.91 19.83 -33.84
N ASP A 250 -11.57 20.69 -34.64
CA ASP A 250 -12.54 20.25 -35.64
C ASP A 250 -11.90 19.31 -36.66
N GLN A 251 -10.67 19.61 -37.09
CA GLN A 251 -9.92 18.74 -38.01
C GLN A 251 -9.56 17.40 -37.35
N VAL A 252 -9.19 17.36 -36.07
CA VAL A 252 -9.00 16.12 -35.31
C VAL A 252 -10.29 15.29 -35.33
N SER A 253 -11.42 15.93 -35.01
CA SER A 253 -12.72 15.24 -34.98
C SER A 253 -13.10 14.69 -36.37
N GLN A 254 -12.86 15.45 -37.42
CA GLN A 254 -13.17 15.06 -38.82
C GLN A 254 -12.27 13.90 -39.31
N THR A 255 -10.97 13.92 -38.97
CA THR A 255 -10.00 12.97 -39.53
C THR A 255 -9.88 11.71 -38.68
N TYR A 256 -9.94 11.83 -37.36
CA TYR A 256 -9.66 10.74 -36.40
C TYR A 256 -10.85 10.38 -35.51
N GLY A 257 -11.90 11.18 -35.50
CA GLY A 257 -13.09 10.97 -34.67
C GLY A 257 -12.90 11.36 -33.19
N SER A 258 -11.67 11.31 -32.67
CA SER A 258 -11.38 11.70 -31.28
C SER A 258 -9.91 12.12 -31.10
N MET A 259 -9.64 12.87 -30.02
CA MET A 259 -8.29 13.22 -29.62
C MET A 259 -7.46 11.96 -29.30
N GLU A 260 -8.03 10.96 -28.66
CA GLU A 260 -7.36 9.69 -28.37
C GLU A 260 -6.87 8.98 -29.65
N ASN A 261 -7.70 8.91 -30.67
CA ASN A 261 -7.32 8.34 -31.96
C ASN A 261 -6.25 9.20 -32.67
N TYR A 262 -6.32 10.53 -32.57
CA TYR A 262 -5.28 11.41 -33.10
C TYR A 262 -3.94 11.16 -32.43
N LEU A 263 -3.90 11.05 -31.07
CA LEU A 263 -2.67 10.72 -30.34
C LEU A 263 -2.06 9.39 -30.81
N LYS A 264 -2.89 8.35 -30.99
CA LYS A 264 -2.43 7.01 -31.36
C LYS A 264 -2.13 6.85 -32.86
N GLN A 265 -3.06 7.24 -33.71
CA GLN A 265 -2.98 7.00 -35.16
C GLN A 265 -2.35 8.18 -35.89
N GLY A 266 -2.61 9.40 -35.44
CA GLY A 266 -2.08 10.63 -36.01
C GLY A 266 -0.63 10.90 -35.61
N LEU A 267 -0.35 10.88 -34.32
CA LEU A 267 0.97 11.18 -33.74
C LEU A 267 1.81 9.90 -33.48
N GLY A 268 1.22 8.71 -33.61
CA GLY A 268 1.91 7.43 -33.42
C GLY A 268 2.37 7.17 -31.99
N LEU A 269 1.66 7.70 -30.98
CA LEU A 269 1.97 7.45 -29.58
C LEU A 269 1.38 6.12 -29.11
N ASP A 270 2.13 5.36 -28.34
CA ASP A 270 1.61 4.21 -27.63
C ASP A 270 0.91 4.63 -26.32
N GLN A 271 0.12 3.71 -25.77
CA GLN A 271 -0.64 3.97 -24.54
C GLN A 271 0.27 4.27 -23.34
N ALA A 272 1.45 3.65 -23.29
CA ALA A 272 2.40 3.85 -22.19
C ALA A 272 2.94 5.29 -22.20
N THR A 273 3.31 5.83 -23.37
CA THR A 273 3.75 7.23 -23.52
C THR A 273 2.66 8.23 -23.13
N ILE A 274 1.40 8.00 -23.54
CA ILE A 274 0.26 8.83 -23.15
C ILE A 274 0.10 8.82 -21.62
N TYR A 275 0.20 7.65 -20.99
CA TYR A 275 0.09 7.49 -19.55
C TYR A 275 1.27 8.11 -18.79
N VAL A 276 2.48 8.07 -19.35
CA VAL A 276 3.64 8.75 -18.76
C VAL A 276 3.44 10.26 -18.78
N LEU A 277 3.04 10.83 -19.90
CA LEU A 277 2.73 12.28 -20.01
C LEU A 277 1.66 12.70 -19.01
N ARG A 278 0.54 11.96 -18.95
CA ARG A 278 -0.53 12.23 -18.00
C ARG A 278 -0.05 12.11 -16.55
N GLY A 279 0.70 11.06 -16.21
CA GLY A 279 1.26 10.86 -14.87
C GLY A 279 2.29 11.92 -14.46
N LYS A 280 3.04 12.50 -15.42
CA LYS A 280 3.90 13.67 -15.17
C LYS A 280 3.08 14.90 -14.81
N MET A 281 2.02 15.18 -15.58
CA MET A 281 1.25 16.42 -15.49
C MET A 281 0.14 16.40 -14.44
N VAL A 282 -0.42 15.25 -14.06
CA VAL A 282 -1.61 15.17 -13.23
C VAL A 282 -1.33 14.50 -11.89
N ARG A 283 -1.92 15.07 -10.83
CA ARG A 283 -2.05 14.45 -9.51
C ARG A 283 -3.54 14.26 -9.21
N TYR A 284 -3.95 13.02 -8.96
CA TYR A 284 -5.30 12.73 -8.50
C TYR A 284 -5.43 12.95 -7.00
N LEU A 285 -6.45 13.67 -6.57
CA LEU A 285 -6.70 13.99 -5.16
C LEU A 285 -7.28 12.79 -4.42
N SER A 286 -8.11 12.01 -5.12
CA SER A 286 -8.58 10.70 -4.67
C SER A 286 -8.57 9.71 -5.82
N LEU A 287 -8.38 8.44 -5.50
CA LEU A 287 -8.46 7.35 -6.47
C LEU A 287 -9.90 6.80 -6.55
N PRO A 288 -10.25 6.05 -7.63
CA PRO A 288 -11.59 5.49 -7.79
C PRO A 288 -12.06 4.70 -6.58
N GLY A 289 -13.20 5.10 -5.99
CA GLY A 289 -13.81 4.46 -4.83
C GLY A 289 -13.09 4.67 -3.50
N GLN A 290 -12.01 5.45 -3.45
CA GLN A 290 -11.15 5.60 -2.26
C GLN A 290 -11.93 6.07 -1.03
N GLU A 291 -12.90 6.93 -1.17
CA GLU A 291 -13.74 7.47 -0.08
C GLU A 291 -14.64 6.43 0.56
N ASN A 292 -14.93 5.33 -0.14
CA ASN A 292 -15.80 4.26 0.34
C ASN A 292 -15.05 3.12 1.03
N PHE A 293 -13.73 3.03 0.84
CA PHE A 293 -12.93 1.99 1.45
C PHE A 293 -12.77 2.19 2.96
N LYS A 294 -12.65 1.08 3.68
CA LYS A 294 -12.44 1.05 5.13
C LYS A 294 -11.31 0.08 5.50
N GLY A 295 -10.81 0.17 6.72
CA GLY A 295 -9.82 -0.75 7.25
C GLY A 295 -8.54 -0.85 6.40
N ASN A 296 -8.13 -2.07 6.09
CA ASN A 296 -6.93 -2.35 5.30
C ASN A 296 -7.06 -1.90 3.84
N ALA A 297 -8.26 -1.96 3.25
CA ALA A 297 -8.52 -1.45 1.90
C ALA A 297 -8.29 0.07 1.81
N ALA A 298 -8.80 0.84 2.78
CA ALA A 298 -8.55 2.29 2.84
C ALA A 298 -7.06 2.60 2.98
N SER A 299 -6.36 1.85 3.84
CA SER A 299 -4.90 2.01 4.01
C SER A 299 -4.14 1.68 2.72
N GLY A 300 -4.55 0.65 1.98
CA GLY A 300 -3.95 0.31 0.69
C GLY A 300 -4.26 1.33 -0.40
N ALA A 301 -5.48 1.85 -0.48
CA ALA A 301 -5.85 2.91 -1.43
C ALA A 301 -5.08 4.22 -1.14
N ASN A 302 -4.92 4.57 0.15
CA ASN A 302 -4.11 5.73 0.56
C ASN A 302 -2.63 5.56 0.18
N LEU A 303 -2.07 4.34 0.35
CA LEU A 303 -0.72 4.03 -0.11
C LEU A 303 -0.62 4.22 -1.63
N LEU A 304 -1.51 3.62 -2.43
CA LEU A 304 -1.53 3.78 -3.88
C LEU A 304 -1.65 5.25 -4.30
N ASN A 305 -2.49 6.03 -3.62
CA ASN A 305 -2.61 7.46 -3.90
C ASN A 305 -1.30 8.21 -3.60
N ALA A 306 -0.70 7.96 -2.44
CA ALA A 306 0.52 8.65 -2.02
C ALA A 306 1.75 8.31 -2.89
N LEU A 307 1.78 7.13 -3.51
CA LEU A 307 2.84 6.73 -4.45
C LEU A 307 2.90 7.62 -5.71
N GLN A 308 1.86 8.42 -6.02
CA GLN A 308 1.91 9.46 -7.05
C GLN A 308 3.00 10.52 -6.81
N GLY A 309 3.44 10.69 -5.57
CA GLY A 309 4.54 11.60 -5.20
C GLY A 309 5.94 10.98 -5.29
N THR A 310 6.08 9.79 -5.86
CA THR A 310 7.35 9.06 -5.98
C THR A 310 7.80 8.93 -7.43
N ALA A 311 9.02 8.44 -7.64
CA ALA A 311 9.56 8.17 -8.97
C ALA A 311 8.79 7.08 -9.77
N LEU A 312 7.81 6.41 -9.16
CA LEU A 312 6.95 5.47 -9.86
C LEU A 312 5.93 6.14 -10.77
N SER A 313 5.52 7.38 -10.47
CA SER A 313 4.52 8.11 -11.24
C SER A 313 5.17 8.98 -12.34
N GLY A 314 4.54 9.06 -13.51
CA GLY A 314 5.04 9.83 -14.63
C GLY A 314 6.31 9.25 -15.27
N ALA A 315 6.52 7.95 -15.14
CA ALA A 315 7.62 7.20 -15.73
C ALA A 315 7.09 5.90 -16.36
N TYR A 316 7.91 5.21 -17.15
CA TYR A 316 7.56 3.92 -17.77
C TYR A 316 7.64 2.79 -16.75
N THR A 317 6.76 2.82 -15.75
CA THR A 317 6.65 1.84 -14.67
C THR A 317 5.30 1.11 -14.74
N ASN A 318 5.25 -0.11 -14.18
CA ASN A 318 3.98 -0.84 -14.07
C ASN A 318 2.99 -0.11 -13.16
N TYR A 319 3.48 0.57 -12.11
CA TYR A 319 2.64 1.38 -11.24
C TYR A 319 1.96 2.53 -12.00
N ASN A 320 2.72 3.31 -12.79
CA ASN A 320 2.15 4.42 -13.55
C ASN A 320 1.10 3.91 -14.56
N TYR A 321 1.44 2.84 -15.31
CA TYR A 321 0.51 2.23 -16.25
C TYR A 321 -0.77 1.75 -15.55
N TYR A 322 -0.63 1.02 -14.45
CA TYR A 322 -1.74 0.55 -13.64
C TYR A 322 -2.60 1.71 -13.14
N LEU A 323 -1.98 2.75 -12.55
CA LEU A 323 -2.70 3.88 -11.97
C LEU A 323 -3.55 4.58 -13.03
N GLN A 324 -2.96 4.93 -14.17
CA GLN A 324 -3.67 5.62 -15.25
C GLN A 324 -4.81 4.75 -15.82
N SER A 325 -4.56 3.45 -15.98
CA SER A 325 -5.59 2.51 -16.41
C SER A 325 -6.72 2.36 -15.39
N ALA A 326 -6.41 2.33 -14.09
CA ALA A 326 -7.39 2.26 -13.01
C ALA A 326 -8.28 3.52 -12.96
N ILE A 327 -7.72 4.69 -13.22
CA ILE A 327 -8.45 5.95 -13.36
C ILE A 327 -9.43 5.87 -14.53
N ASP A 328 -8.97 5.44 -15.71
CA ASP A 328 -9.82 5.32 -16.91
C ASP A 328 -10.96 4.29 -16.72
N GLN A 329 -10.70 3.21 -15.99
CA GLN A 329 -11.67 2.14 -15.68
C GLN A 329 -12.60 2.49 -14.50
N GLY A 330 -12.28 3.50 -13.70
CA GLY A 330 -13.05 3.87 -12.51
C GLY A 330 -12.96 2.87 -11.36
N THR A 331 -11.90 2.01 -11.30
CA THR A 331 -11.74 0.98 -10.26
C THR A 331 -10.28 0.63 -10.00
N LEU A 332 -9.93 0.34 -8.74
CA LEU A 332 -8.61 -0.16 -8.34
C LEU A 332 -8.44 -1.68 -8.52
N ASN A 333 -9.48 -2.38 -8.99
CA ASN A 333 -9.46 -3.81 -9.31
C ASN A 333 -8.92 -4.70 -8.17
N GLY A 334 -9.19 -4.34 -6.91
CA GLY A 334 -8.82 -5.10 -5.72
C GLY A 334 -7.34 -4.97 -5.29
N LEU A 335 -6.53 -4.13 -5.95
CA LEU A 335 -5.14 -3.93 -5.53
C LEU A 335 -5.05 -3.23 -4.18
N GLU A 336 -6.01 -2.38 -3.82
CA GLU A 336 -6.12 -1.73 -2.51
C GLU A 336 -6.17 -2.73 -1.35
N MET A 337 -6.72 -3.93 -1.59
CA MET A 337 -6.79 -5.02 -0.61
C MET A 337 -5.50 -5.85 -0.51
N ARG A 338 -4.59 -5.75 -1.49
CA ARG A 338 -3.40 -6.60 -1.61
C ARG A 338 -2.10 -5.84 -1.38
N VAL A 339 -2.03 -4.57 -1.80
CA VAL A 339 -0.79 -3.78 -1.79
C VAL A 339 -0.21 -3.60 -0.39
N GLY A 340 -1.06 -3.46 0.62
CA GLY A 340 -0.65 -3.21 2.01
C GLY A 340 -0.07 -4.42 2.75
N GLY A 341 -0.30 -5.66 2.27
CA GLY A 341 0.27 -6.86 2.86
C GLY A 341 -0.37 -7.29 4.19
N GLN A 342 -1.70 -7.39 4.26
CA GLN A 342 -2.43 -7.87 5.46
C GLN A 342 -1.87 -9.19 6.02
N VAL A 343 -1.40 -10.09 5.16
CA VAL A 343 -0.85 -11.40 5.54
C VAL A 343 0.28 -11.33 6.59
N TYR A 344 1.01 -10.22 6.64
CA TYR A 344 2.05 -9.99 7.66
C TYR A 344 1.46 -9.79 9.06
N ALA A 345 0.37 -9.05 9.16
CA ALA A 345 -0.36 -8.86 10.41
C ALA A 345 -1.07 -10.16 10.84
N ASP A 346 -1.61 -10.91 9.87
CA ASP A 346 -2.24 -12.23 10.11
C ASP A 346 -1.20 -13.23 10.64
N ALA A 347 -0.01 -13.30 10.04
CA ALA A 347 1.06 -14.18 10.48
C ALA A 347 1.60 -13.83 11.87
N ALA A 348 1.74 -12.55 12.19
CA ALA A 348 2.13 -12.11 13.53
C ALA A 348 1.05 -12.47 14.58
N SER A 349 -0.23 -12.29 14.25
CA SER A 349 -1.37 -12.72 15.08
C SER A 349 -1.40 -14.24 15.29
N TYR A 350 -1.16 -15.00 14.23
CA TYR A 350 -1.02 -16.44 14.26
C TYR A 350 0.09 -16.88 15.25
N LEU A 351 1.29 -16.34 15.10
CA LEU A 351 2.45 -16.71 15.93
C LEU A 351 2.25 -16.35 17.42
N LEU A 352 1.57 -15.26 17.73
CA LEU A 352 1.24 -14.88 19.11
C LEU A 352 0.31 -15.88 19.80
N ARG A 353 -0.56 -16.57 19.05
CA ARG A 353 -1.53 -17.55 19.60
C ARG A 353 -1.00 -18.98 19.66
N GLN A 354 0.08 -19.32 18.93
CA GLN A 354 0.62 -20.67 18.88
C GLN A 354 1.05 -21.23 20.25
N PRO A 355 1.77 -20.49 21.11
CA PRO A 355 2.19 -21.02 22.42
C PRO A 355 1.01 -21.36 23.35
N SER A 356 -0.11 -20.61 23.27
CA SER A 356 -1.31 -20.93 24.04
C SER A 356 -1.90 -22.28 23.64
N LYS A 357 -2.02 -22.53 22.33
CA LYS A 357 -2.51 -23.81 21.78
C LYS A 357 -1.60 -24.99 22.19
N MET A 358 -0.28 -24.79 22.15
CA MET A 358 0.69 -25.78 22.58
C MET A 358 0.54 -26.11 24.07
N ASN A 359 0.37 -25.10 24.92
CA ASN A 359 0.16 -25.32 26.36
C ASN A 359 -1.16 -26.05 26.66
N ASP A 360 -2.21 -25.77 25.90
CA ASP A 360 -3.50 -26.48 26.03
C ASP A 360 -3.35 -27.99 25.79
N MET A 361 -2.42 -28.38 24.92
CA MET A 361 -2.15 -29.77 24.57
C MET A 361 -1.19 -30.44 25.54
N LEU A 362 -0.12 -29.76 25.95
CA LEU A 362 0.97 -30.37 26.75
C LEU A 362 0.61 -30.47 28.24
N MET A 363 -0.01 -29.43 28.80
CA MET A 363 -0.22 -29.39 30.26
C MET A 363 -1.10 -30.52 30.81
N PRO A 364 -2.17 -30.98 30.14
CA PRO A 364 -2.91 -32.15 30.61
C PRO A 364 -2.12 -33.46 30.61
N LEU A 365 -1.22 -33.63 29.63
CA LEU A 365 -0.46 -34.87 29.43
C LEU A 365 0.76 -34.99 30.33
N THR A 366 1.33 -33.87 30.75
CA THR A 366 2.59 -33.80 31.50
C THR A 366 2.40 -33.68 33.02
N THR A 367 1.21 -34.02 33.51
CA THR A 367 0.84 -33.84 34.94
C THR A 367 1.62 -34.75 35.88
N GLY A 368 2.15 -35.90 35.42
CA GLY A 368 2.71 -36.93 36.28
C GLY A 368 1.68 -37.72 37.09
N ARG A 369 0.37 -37.54 36.84
CA ARG A 369 -0.70 -38.33 37.48
C ARG A 369 -0.62 -39.77 37.02
N GLY A 370 -0.91 -40.72 37.91
CA GLY A 370 -0.87 -42.14 37.62
C GLY A 370 0.55 -42.78 37.60
N MET A 371 1.59 -41.95 37.65
CA MET A 371 3.00 -42.41 37.72
C MET A 371 3.37 -42.77 39.16
N LYS A 372 4.36 -43.65 39.35
CA LYS A 372 4.97 -43.94 40.65
C LYS A 372 5.97 -42.83 41.03
N ASN A 373 6.25 -42.71 42.32
CA ASN A 373 7.32 -41.80 42.77
C ASN A 373 8.69 -42.30 42.26
N GLY A 374 9.48 -41.41 41.67
CA GLY A 374 10.75 -41.68 41.00
C GLY A 374 10.63 -42.19 39.56
N GLU A 375 9.42 -42.40 39.05
CA GLU A 375 9.18 -42.87 37.69
C GLU A 375 9.36 -41.73 36.66
N THR A 376 9.84 -42.10 35.49
CA THR A 376 9.95 -41.19 34.33
C THR A 376 9.06 -41.67 33.22
N ALA A 377 8.41 -40.75 32.53
CA ALA A 377 7.62 -41.02 31.34
C ALA A 377 8.23 -40.30 30.13
N PHE A 378 8.51 -41.01 29.06
CA PHE A 378 8.74 -40.44 27.75
C PHE A 378 7.39 -40.21 27.07
N TRP A 379 7.20 -39.05 26.46
CA TRP A 379 6.00 -38.73 25.68
C TRP A 379 6.35 -38.12 24.33
N MET A 380 5.51 -38.38 23.34
CA MET A 380 5.57 -37.80 22.01
C MET A 380 4.15 -37.45 21.55
N GLN A 381 3.98 -36.24 21.01
CA GLN A 381 2.70 -35.71 20.55
C GLN A 381 2.83 -35.14 19.13
N GLY A 382 1.97 -35.57 18.22
CA GLY A 382 1.70 -34.92 16.96
C GLY A 382 0.52 -33.94 17.13
N LEU A 383 0.61 -32.81 16.48
CA LEU A 383 -0.44 -31.77 16.52
C LEU A 383 -0.82 -31.33 15.11
N SER A 384 -2.07 -31.00 14.92
CA SER A 384 -2.60 -30.37 13.72
C SER A 384 -3.64 -29.34 14.11
N ASN A 385 -3.57 -28.16 13.54
CA ASN A 385 -4.49 -27.08 13.83
C ASN A 385 -4.90 -26.34 12.55
N TYR A 386 -6.17 -26.00 12.45
CA TYR A 386 -6.73 -25.12 11.42
C TYR A 386 -7.58 -24.04 12.06
N LEU A 387 -7.41 -22.79 11.62
CA LEU A 387 -8.29 -21.67 11.95
C LEU A 387 -8.62 -20.90 10.69
N SER A 388 -9.92 -20.67 10.47
CA SER A 388 -10.43 -19.75 9.46
C SER A 388 -10.97 -18.49 10.14
N THR A 389 -10.67 -17.34 9.57
CA THR A 389 -11.28 -16.06 9.93
C THR A 389 -11.90 -15.46 8.68
N ASP A 390 -13.19 -15.18 8.73
CA ASP A 390 -13.94 -14.64 7.60
C ASP A 390 -13.53 -13.20 7.29
N SER A 391 -13.77 -12.80 6.04
CA SER A 391 -13.60 -11.42 5.60
C SER A 391 -14.63 -10.51 6.27
N ARG A 392 -14.27 -9.26 6.42
CA ARG A 392 -15.15 -8.19 6.89
C ARG A 392 -14.86 -6.92 6.08
N ASN A 393 -15.75 -5.92 6.19
CA ASN A 393 -15.59 -4.69 5.40
C ASN A 393 -14.18 -4.09 5.52
N GLY A 394 -13.47 -4.07 4.40
CA GLY A 394 -12.09 -3.58 4.29
C GLY A 394 -10.99 -4.51 4.79
N PHE A 395 -11.32 -5.78 5.10
CA PHE A 395 -10.35 -6.80 5.54
C PHE A 395 -10.56 -8.10 4.77
N ASN A 396 -9.48 -8.72 4.35
CA ASN A 396 -9.51 -10.05 3.74
C ASN A 396 -9.74 -11.14 4.79
N SER A 397 -10.26 -12.29 4.36
CA SER A 397 -10.24 -13.53 5.15
C SER A 397 -8.81 -14.01 5.38
N SER A 398 -8.62 -14.84 6.42
CA SER A 398 -7.35 -15.48 6.73
C SER A 398 -7.55 -16.94 7.09
N ASN A 399 -6.73 -17.82 6.54
CA ASN A 399 -6.70 -19.24 6.87
C ASN A 399 -5.31 -19.61 7.42
N GLU A 400 -5.31 -20.28 8.56
CA GLU A 400 -4.12 -20.66 9.31
C GLU A 400 -4.05 -22.18 9.46
N TYR A 401 -2.90 -22.76 9.17
CA TYR A 401 -2.62 -24.16 9.35
C TYR A 401 -1.38 -24.31 10.22
N THR A 402 -1.40 -25.31 11.12
CA THR A 402 -0.23 -25.74 11.87
C THR A 402 -0.16 -27.25 11.86
N GLY A 403 1.01 -27.79 11.60
CA GLY A 403 1.32 -29.19 11.84
C GLY A 403 2.63 -29.26 12.59
N GLY A 404 2.77 -30.19 13.54
CA GLY A 404 3.98 -30.27 14.31
C GLY A 404 4.09 -31.52 15.17
N THR A 405 5.23 -31.63 15.82
CA THR A 405 5.49 -32.69 16.80
C THR A 405 6.30 -32.14 17.96
N VAL A 406 6.06 -32.71 19.12
CA VAL A 406 6.83 -32.43 20.34
C VAL A 406 7.06 -33.73 21.09
N PHE A 407 8.23 -33.90 21.66
CA PHE A 407 8.58 -35.04 22.48
C PHE A 407 9.37 -34.59 23.70
N GLY A 408 9.29 -35.36 24.78
CA GLY A 408 9.95 -34.98 26.01
C GLY A 408 9.81 -36.06 27.12
N LEU A 409 10.18 -35.62 28.30
CA LEU A 409 10.17 -36.45 29.51
C LEU A 409 9.35 -35.73 30.58
N THR A 410 8.61 -36.52 31.37
CA THR A 410 8.03 -36.11 32.65
C THR A 410 8.63 -36.99 33.75
N HIS A 411 9.17 -36.38 34.80
CA HIS A 411 9.68 -37.08 35.96
C HIS A 411 8.84 -36.75 37.21
N ARG A 412 8.37 -37.77 37.89
CA ARG A 412 7.64 -37.62 39.14
C ARG A 412 8.56 -37.80 40.33
N PHE A 413 9.00 -36.71 40.96
CA PHE A 413 9.94 -36.74 42.10
C PHE A 413 9.32 -37.37 43.35
N ASN A 414 8.06 -37.06 43.62
CA ASN A 414 7.34 -37.55 44.80
C ASN A 414 5.81 -37.47 44.59
N GLN A 415 5.04 -37.73 45.64
CA GLN A 415 3.59 -37.69 45.57
C GLN A 415 3.00 -36.35 45.14
N LYS A 416 3.73 -35.22 45.33
CA LYS A 416 3.24 -33.86 45.13
C LYS A 416 3.83 -33.15 43.92
N LEU A 417 5.02 -33.55 43.45
CA LEU A 417 5.80 -32.82 42.45
C LEU A 417 6.14 -33.69 41.24
N SER A 418 5.84 -33.20 40.06
CA SER A 418 6.39 -33.63 38.78
C SER A 418 6.95 -32.46 37.99
N VAL A 419 7.96 -32.73 37.15
CA VAL A 419 8.60 -31.79 36.25
C VAL A 419 8.66 -32.39 34.87
N ASN A 420 8.49 -31.58 33.84
CA ASN A 420 8.56 -32.00 32.43
C ASN A 420 9.46 -31.08 31.62
N GLY A 421 10.03 -31.63 30.55
CA GLY A 421 10.80 -30.88 29.56
C GLY A 421 10.77 -31.60 28.23
N GLY A 422 10.83 -30.80 27.15
CA GLY A 422 10.75 -31.36 25.79
C GLY A 422 11.24 -30.42 24.73
N LEU A 423 11.32 -30.97 23.50
CA LEU A 423 11.71 -30.30 22.29
C LEU A 423 10.58 -30.48 21.26
N GLY A 424 10.32 -29.47 20.46
CA GLY A 424 9.30 -29.55 19.44
C GLY A 424 9.63 -28.78 18.17
N TYR A 425 8.89 -29.13 17.14
CA TYR A 425 8.95 -28.50 15.85
C TYR A 425 7.53 -28.27 15.31
N ASN A 426 7.28 -27.07 14.77
CA ASN A 426 6.03 -26.70 14.11
C ASN A 426 6.29 -26.16 12.72
N TYR A 427 5.50 -26.60 11.77
CA TYR A 427 5.29 -25.98 10.47
C TYR A 427 3.98 -25.20 10.50
N GLY A 428 4.00 -23.97 10.03
CA GLY A 428 2.82 -23.11 9.95
C GLY A 428 2.65 -22.50 8.57
N ASN A 429 1.40 -22.27 8.18
CA ASN A 429 1.03 -21.62 6.93
C ASN A 429 -0.16 -20.67 7.17
N VAL A 430 -0.01 -19.41 6.77
CA VAL A 430 -1.04 -18.38 6.84
C VAL A 430 -1.29 -17.85 5.44
N ASN A 431 -2.55 -17.90 5.00
CA ASN A 431 -2.97 -17.43 3.68
C ASN A 431 -4.01 -16.31 3.83
N SER A 432 -3.83 -15.22 3.10
CA SER A 432 -4.75 -14.09 3.08
C SER A 432 -4.68 -13.40 1.71
N ASN A 433 -5.77 -13.46 0.93
CA ASN A 433 -5.97 -12.80 -0.38
C ASN A 433 -4.70 -12.65 -1.26
N GLY A 434 -4.18 -13.76 -1.74
CA GLY A 434 -2.98 -13.78 -2.59
C GLY A 434 -1.65 -13.63 -1.82
N GLY A 435 -1.70 -13.41 -0.50
CA GLY A 435 -0.55 -13.46 0.38
C GLY A 435 -0.43 -14.80 1.09
N ARG A 436 0.80 -15.31 1.21
CA ARG A 436 1.14 -16.51 1.96
C ARG A 436 2.35 -16.25 2.84
N VAL A 437 2.26 -16.71 4.08
CA VAL A 437 3.41 -16.80 4.98
C VAL A 437 3.57 -18.22 5.46
N THR A 438 4.78 -18.75 5.30
CA THR A 438 5.17 -20.06 5.80
C THR A 438 6.16 -19.88 6.95
N THR A 439 5.95 -20.59 8.06
CA THR A 439 6.81 -20.55 9.24
C THR A 439 7.31 -21.93 9.61
N ASN A 440 8.57 -22.02 10.02
CA ASN A 440 9.18 -23.20 10.60
C ASN A 440 9.72 -22.81 11.97
N SER A 441 9.24 -23.45 13.03
CA SER A 441 9.59 -23.12 14.42
C SER A 441 10.13 -24.31 15.17
N GLY A 442 11.35 -24.19 15.70
CA GLY A 442 11.89 -25.11 16.70
C GLY A 442 11.72 -24.49 18.09
N PHE A 443 11.34 -25.28 19.09
CA PHE A 443 11.14 -24.80 20.45
C PHE A 443 11.54 -25.77 21.53
N VAL A 444 11.84 -25.20 22.69
CA VAL A 444 12.05 -25.93 23.96
C VAL A 444 10.89 -25.62 24.88
N THR A 445 10.43 -26.64 25.62
CA THR A 445 9.37 -26.50 26.61
C THR A 445 9.83 -27.06 27.95
N LEU A 446 9.51 -26.35 29.05
CA LEU A 446 9.80 -26.74 30.43
C LEU A 446 8.60 -26.48 31.31
N GLY A 447 8.23 -27.40 32.19
CA GLY A 447 7.10 -27.21 33.06
C GLY A 447 7.16 -28.03 34.33
N GLY A 448 6.20 -27.78 35.21
CA GLY A 448 6.05 -28.50 36.45
C GLY A 448 4.66 -28.43 37.04
N ASN A 449 4.32 -29.41 37.84
CA ASN A 449 3.05 -29.56 38.55
C ASN A 449 3.29 -29.81 40.01
N TYR A 450 2.60 -29.09 40.87
CA TYR A 450 2.61 -29.30 42.30
C TYR A 450 1.18 -29.43 42.83
N ALA A 451 0.86 -30.52 43.50
CA ALA A 451 -0.41 -30.79 44.14
C ALA A 451 -0.29 -30.85 45.65
N PHE A 452 -1.04 -30.04 46.36
CA PHE A 452 -0.89 -29.88 47.82
C PHE A 452 -1.21 -31.15 48.60
N LYS A 453 -2.13 -31.99 48.14
CA LYS A 453 -2.53 -33.28 48.73
C LYS A 453 -1.99 -34.50 47.98
N GLY A 454 -1.21 -34.28 46.92
CA GLY A 454 -0.69 -35.31 46.03
C GLY A 454 -1.34 -35.26 44.64
N LEU A 455 -0.53 -35.57 43.59
CA LEU A 455 -0.90 -35.47 42.19
C LEU A 455 -2.13 -36.31 41.83
N ASP A 456 -2.31 -37.44 42.50
CA ASP A 456 -3.40 -38.39 42.28
C ASP A 456 -4.60 -38.17 43.21
N ASN A 457 -4.53 -37.25 44.16
CA ASN A 457 -5.57 -37.02 45.16
C ASN A 457 -6.46 -35.83 44.82
N SER A 458 -7.71 -35.87 45.28
CA SER A 458 -8.56 -34.66 45.23
C SER A 458 -7.94 -33.54 46.03
N GLY A 459 -7.86 -32.35 45.43
CA GLY A 459 -7.30 -31.19 46.07
C GLY A 459 -6.71 -30.17 45.12
N ALA A 460 -6.26 -29.07 45.70
CA ALA A 460 -5.66 -27.96 44.97
C ALA A 460 -4.31 -28.33 44.35
N TRP A 461 -4.04 -27.72 43.21
CA TRP A 461 -2.77 -27.86 42.50
C TRP A 461 -2.40 -26.56 41.78
N ILE A 462 -1.10 -26.41 41.49
CA ILE A 462 -0.54 -25.38 40.60
C ILE A 462 0.28 -26.03 39.49
N ARG A 463 0.23 -25.44 38.29
CA ARG A 463 1.02 -25.88 37.12
C ARG A 463 1.66 -24.67 36.47
N ALA A 464 2.88 -24.82 35.99
CA ALA A 464 3.55 -23.80 35.20
C ALA A 464 4.20 -24.46 33.97
N GLN A 465 4.19 -23.76 32.86
CA GLN A 465 4.83 -24.17 31.60
C GLN A 465 5.47 -22.96 30.94
N ALA A 466 6.71 -23.10 30.48
CA ALA A 466 7.42 -22.08 29.70
C ALA A 466 7.85 -22.65 28.35
N ASN A 467 7.80 -21.84 27.31
CA ASN A 467 8.27 -22.21 25.98
C ASN A 467 9.15 -21.11 25.41
N ILE A 468 10.22 -21.50 24.74
CA ILE A 468 11.12 -20.63 23.99
C ILE A 468 11.25 -21.20 22.59
N GLY A 469 10.93 -20.44 21.58
CA GLY A 469 10.98 -20.87 20.19
C GLY A 469 11.65 -19.88 19.26
N TYR A 470 12.31 -20.43 18.26
CA TYR A 470 12.88 -19.71 17.13
C TYR A 470 12.03 -19.97 15.89
N VAL A 471 11.77 -18.92 15.11
CA VAL A 471 10.88 -18.95 13.94
C VAL A 471 11.66 -18.52 12.71
N ASN A 472 11.71 -19.36 11.67
CA ASN A 472 12.01 -18.98 10.31
C ASN A 472 10.70 -18.60 9.60
N TYR A 473 10.72 -17.50 8.87
CA TYR A 473 9.54 -16.86 8.29
C TYR A 473 9.80 -16.57 6.81
N GLN A 474 8.97 -17.07 5.92
CA GLN A 474 9.00 -16.82 4.48
C GLN A 474 7.67 -16.31 4.02
N SER A 475 7.67 -15.27 3.17
CA SER A 475 6.47 -14.66 2.63
C SER A 475 6.49 -14.62 1.12
N GLU A 476 5.31 -14.74 0.51
CA GLU A 476 5.04 -14.52 -0.90
C GLU A 476 3.72 -13.79 -1.04
N ARG A 477 3.68 -12.75 -1.90
CA ARG A 477 2.43 -12.04 -2.23
C ARG A 477 2.25 -11.98 -3.74
N GLN A 478 1.05 -12.31 -4.19
CA GLN A 478 0.58 -12.15 -5.57
C GLN A 478 -0.27 -10.88 -5.63
N LEU A 479 0.25 -9.85 -6.26
CA LEU A 479 -0.40 -8.55 -6.34
C LEU A 479 -1.52 -8.53 -7.38
N GLY A 480 -1.37 -9.28 -8.49
CA GLY A 480 -2.27 -9.20 -9.64
C GLY A 480 -2.06 -7.90 -10.44
N ASN A 481 -3.02 -7.56 -11.29
CA ASN A 481 -3.05 -6.29 -12.04
C ASN A 481 -1.77 -5.99 -12.84
N GLY A 482 -1.11 -7.02 -13.38
CA GLY A 482 0.13 -6.89 -14.16
C GLY A 482 1.42 -6.81 -13.32
N PHE A 483 1.32 -6.79 -11.99
CA PHE A 483 2.50 -6.81 -11.12
C PHE A 483 3.03 -8.21 -10.88
N SER A 484 4.35 -8.35 -10.86
CA SER A 484 5.02 -9.59 -10.46
C SER A 484 4.78 -9.89 -8.97
N SER A 485 4.87 -11.16 -8.59
CA SER A 485 4.82 -11.57 -7.19
C SER A 485 6.04 -11.06 -6.41
N THR A 486 5.84 -10.83 -5.11
CA THR A 486 6.90 -10.45 -4.19
C THR A 486 7.24 -11.58 -3.24
N LYS A 487 8.51 -11.68 -2.85
CA LYS A 487 9.01 -12.65 -1.86
C LYS A 487 9.86 -11.95 -0.84
N GLY A 488 9.73 -12.39 0.42
CA GLY A 488 10.53 -11.88 1.52
C GLY A 488 10.78 -12.96 2.58
N ASN A 489 11.77 -12.76 3.42
CA ASN A 489 12.06 -13.64 4.52
C ASN A 489 12.56 -12.86 5.73
N THR A 490 12.39 -13.46 6.89
CA THR A 490 12.96 -13.00 8.15
C THR A 490 13.03 -14.15 9.14
N SER A 491 13.51 -13.87 10.33
CA SER A 491 13.47 -14.79 11.47
C SER A 491 13.02 -14.04 12.71
N GLY A 492 12.69 -14.80 13.75
CA GLY A 492 12.26 -14.25 15.01
C GLY A 492 12.31 -15.26 16.14
N ALA A 493 11.87 -14.83 17.30
CA ALA A 493 11.75 -15.68 18.48
C ALA A 493 10.45 -15.37 19.23
N TYR A 494 9.93 -16.37 19.91
CA TYR A 494 8.86 -16.17 20.88
C TYR A 494 9.25 -16.76 22.24
N TYR A 495 8.71 -16.14 23.26
CA TYR A 495 8.82 -16.56 24.65
C TYR A 495 7.42 -16.63 25.22
N SER A 496 7.08 -17.71 25.91
CA SER A 496 5.79 -17.78 26.57
C SER A 496 5.87 -18.43 27.93
N GLY A 497 5.00 -18.00 28.82
CA GLY A 497 4.80 -18.58 30.13
C GLY A 497 3.32 -18.71 30.42
N ARG A 498 2.91 -19.86 30.97
CA ARG A 498 1.55 -20.10 31.50
C ARG A 498 1.66 -20.58 32.93
N ALA A 499 0.86 -20.01 33.80
CA ALA A 499 0.66 -20.46 35.18
C ALA A 499 -0.83 -20.69 35.43
N MET A 500 -1.18 -21.86 35.95
CA MET A 500 -2.55 -22.28 36.22
C MET A 500 -2.66 -22.74 37.69
N ALA A 501 -3.81 -22.46 38.30
CA ALA A 501 -4.24 -23.05 39.55
C ALA A 501 -5.58 -23.73 39.37
N GLY A 502 -5.76 -24.89 40.00
CA GLY A 502 -6.98 -25.64 39.86
C GLY A 502 -7.25 -26.58 41.04
N TRP A 503 -8.32 -27.31 40.90
CA TRP A 503 -8.74 -28.26 41.94
C TRP A 503 -9.23 -29.54 41.30
N LEU A 504 -8.58 -30.67 41.61
CA LEU A 504 -9.04 -31.98 41.17
C LEU A 504 -10.14 -32.46 42.10
N PHE A 505 -11.32 -32.68 41.58
CA PHE A 505 -12.44 -33.36 42.24
C PHE A 505 -12.56 -34.77 41.70
N LYS A 506 -12.67 -35.75 42.59
CA LYS A 506 -12.95 -37.17 42.26
C LYS A 506 -14.32 -37.55 42.72
N ALA A 507 -15.17 -37.95 41.79
CA ALA A 507 -16.47 -38.57 42.04
C ALA A 507 -16.40 -40.07 41.70
N ASN A 508 -17.45 -40.82 42.02
CA ASN A 508 -17.46 -42.29 41.78
C ASN A 508 -17.39 -42.66 40.30
N ALA A 509 -17.91 -41.82 39.40
CA ALA A 509 -18.02 -42.11 37.97
C ALA A 509 -17.04 -41.27 37.08
N PHE A 510 -16.50 -40.19 37.60
CA PHE A 510 -15.64 -39.27 36.84
C PHE A 510 -14.73 -38.42 37.73
N THR A 511 -13.75 -37.80 37.10
CA THR A 511 -12.97 -36.70 37.70
C THR A 511 -13.28 -35.40 36.96
N ILE A 512 -13.34 -34.27 37.69
CA ILE A 512 -13.47 -32.94 37.13
C ILE A 512 -12.33 -32.07 37.65
N ASP A 513 -11.66 -31.37 36.77
CA ASP A 513 -10.43 -30.56 37.03
C ASP A 513 -10.61 -29.14 36.52
N PRO A 514 -11.42 -28.27 37.20
CA PRO A 514 -11.50 -26.86 36.87
C PRO A 514 -10.20 -26.14 37.20
N SER A 515 -9.81 -25.21 36.32
CA SER A 515 -8.59 -24.42 36.49
C SER A 515 -8.71 -23.05 35.88
N VAL A 516 -7.96 -22.11 36.43
CA VAL A 516 -7.82 -20.75 35.94
C VAL A 516 -6.35 -20.34 35.99
N GLY A 517 -5.97 -19.42 35.13
CA GLY A 517 -4.59 -18.96 35.10
C GLY A 517 -4.33 -17.85 34.12
N ILE A 518 -3.06 -17.56 33.97
CA ILE A 518 -2.55 -16.53 33.06
C ILE A 518 -1.58 -17.14 32.04
N GLN A 519 -1.64 -16.60 30.85
CA GLN A 519 -0.70 -16.88 29.76
C GLN A 519 -0.08 -15.55 29.34
N VAL A 520 1.23 -15.52 29.12
CA VAL A 520 1.92 -14.37 28.51
C VAL A 520 2.73 -14.89 27.34
N THR A 521 2.58 -14.28 26.17
CA THR A 521 3.39 -14.56 24.98
C THR A 521 4.08 -13.28 24.53
N SER A 522 5.39 -13.33 24.30
CA SER A 522 6.20 -12.28 23.68
C SER A 522 6.69 -12.78 22.33
N LEU A 523 6.48 -12.01 21.28
CA LEU A 523 6.90 -12.32 19.91
C LEU A 523 7.78 -11.19 19.37
N HIS A 524 8.93 -11.57 18.83
CA HIS A 524 9.88 -10.68 18.16
C HIS A 524 10.15 -11.21 16.75
N LEU A 525 9.84 -10.40 15.72
CA LEU A 525 10.16 -10.72 14.32
C LEU A 525 11.08 -9.64 13.74
N GLY A 526 12.06 -10.05 12.95
CA GLY A 526 12.91 -9.15 12.20
C GLY A 526 12.16 -8.38 11.11
N ARG A 527 12.86 -7.47 10.42
CA ARG A 527 12.34 -6.77 9.25
C ARG A 527 12.19 -7.73 8.08
N VAL A 528 11.14 -7.58 7.27
CA VAL A 528 11.00 -8.26 5.98
C VAL A 528 11.26 -7.24 4.87
N ARG A 529 12.17 -7.55 3.97
CA ARG A 529 12.41 -6.79 2.75
C ARG A 529 12.00 -7.65 1.58
N GLU A 530 10.87 -7.32 0.98
CA GLU A 530 10.40 -8.02 -0.22
C GLU A 530 11.24 -7.65 -1.43
N LYS A 531 11.22 -8.53 -2.42
CA LYS A 531 11.81 -8.36 -3.75
C LYS A 531 10.84 -8.92 -4.79
N GLY A 532 11.02 -8.52 -6.07
CA GLY A 532 10.30 -9.10 -7.21
C GLY A 532 9.27 -8.18 -7.86
N SER A 533 8.92 -7.04 -7.26
CA SER A 533 7.97 -6.08 -7.84
C SER A 533 8.34 -4.64 -7.45
N GLU A 534 7.87 -3.68 -8.23
CA GLU A 534 7.90 -2.24 -7.87
C GLU A 534 7.14 -1.95 -6.57
N LEU A 535 6.10 -2.75 -6.27
CA LEU A 535 5.28 -2.64 -5.06
C LEU A 535 5.76 -3.59 -3.94
N ALA A 536 7.06 -3.90 -3.92
CA ALA A 536 7.68 -4.69 -2.86
C ALA A 536 7.71 -3.90 -1.54
N LEU A 537 7.18 -4.51 -0.47
CA LEU A 537 7.10 -3.91 0.86
C LEU A 537 8.41 -4.07 1.64
N ASN A 538 8.76 -3.01 2.36
CA ASN A 538 9.71 -3.04 3.45
C ASN A 538 8.94 -3.04 4.78
N MET A 539 8.76 -4.23 5.40
CA MET A 539 8.05 -4.37 6.67
C MET A 539 8.97 -4.06 7.84
N SER A 540 8.44 -3.32 8.79
CA SER A 540 9.14 -2.99 10.03
C SER A 540 9.32 -4.23 10.92
N ARG A 541 10.28 -4.17 11.86
CA ARG A 541 10.38 -5.13 12.97
C ARG A 541 9.04 -5.19 13.71
N PHE A 542 8.70 -6.36 14.21
CA PHE A 542 7.51 -6.57 15.03
C PHE A 542 7.89 -7.05 16.42
N ASP A 543 7.40 -6.34 17.43
CA ASP A 543 7.61 -6.69 18.84
C ASP A 543 6.28 -6.50 19.58
N LYS A 544 5.79 -7.58 20.20
CA LYS A 544 4.53 -7.52 20.97
C LYS A 544 4.52 -8.52 22.11
N ILE A 545 3.99 -8.07 23.25
CA ILE A 545 3.64 -8.91 24.40
C ILE A 545 2.11 -9.02 24.45
N GLN A 546 1.62 -10.26 24.57
CA GLN A 546 0.19 -10.56 24.65
C GLN A 546 -0.12 -11.36 25.92
N PRO A 547 -0.65 -10.73 26.95
CA PRO A 547 -1.19 -11.42 28.12
C PRO A 547 -2.62 -11.91 27.86
N SER A 548 -2.97 -13.06 28.44
CA SER A 548 -4.32 -13.66 28.40
C SER A 548 -4.68 -14.25 29.75
N LEU A 549 -5.97 -14.25 30.07
CA LEU A 549 -6.56 -15.08 31.11
C LEU A 549 -7.04 -16.39 30.47
N VAL A 550 -6.84 -17.51 31.15
CA VAL A 550 -7.23 -18.84 30.68
C VAL A 550 -8.03 -19.53 31.76
N ALA A 551 -9.14 -20.17 31.37
CA ALA A 551 -9.94 -21.01 32.24
C ALA A 551 -10.27 -22.32 31.50
N ASN A 552 -10.08 -23.46 32.15
CA ASN A 552 -10.39 -24.78 31.61
C ASN A 552 -11.16 -25.62 32.60
N VAL A 553 -11.96 -26.53 32.09
CA VAL A 553 -12.60 -27.62 32.84
C VAL A 553 -12.35 -28.90 32.08
N ASP A 554 -11.57 -29.80 32.66
CA ASP A 554 -11.32 -31.14 32.13
C ASP A 554 -12.20 -32.15 32.89
N LEU A 555 -12.98 -32.93 32.14
CA LEU A 555 -13.83 -34.02 32.65
C LEU A 555 -13.26 -35.35 32.11
N ASN A 556 -12.91 -36.26 32.99
CA ASN A 556 -12.48 -37.62 32.63
C ASN A 556 -13.40 -38.62 33.29
N PHE A 557 -13.98 -39.52 32.50
CA PHE A 557 -14.80 -40.64 33.00
C PHE A 557 -13.93 -41.76 33.54
N ASN A 558 -14.52 -42.63 34.30
CA ASN A 558 -13.83 -43.81 34.79
C ASN A 558 -13.35 -44.69 33.62
N PRO A 559 -12.20 -45.34 33.78
CA PRO A 559 -11.68 -46.22 32.73
C PRO A 559 -12.63 -47.38 32.44
N LEU A 560 -12.83 -47.64 31.16
CA LEU A 560 -13.53 -48.81 30.63
C LEU A 560 -12.47 -49.88 30.35
N HIS A 561 -12.62 -51.09 30.91
CA HIS A 561 -11.64 -52.17 30.76
C HIS A 561 -12.09 -53.18 29.70
N SER A 562 -11.17 -53.55 28.79
CA SER A 562 -11.37 -54.61 27.80
C SER A 562 -10.06 -55.41 27.67
N GLY A 563 -10.04 -56.61 28.24
CA GLY A 563 -8.83 -57.42 28.33
C GLY A 563 -7.73 -56.70 29.12
N GLN A 564 -6.56 -56.51 28.47
CA GLN A 564 -5.42 -55.76 29.05
C GLN A 564 -5.45 -54.28 28.81
N TRP A 565 -6.47 -53.76 28.13
CA TRP A 565 -6.62 -52.35 27.80
C TRP A 565 -7.54 -51.63 28.78
N SER A 566 -7.18 -50.37 29.07
CA SER A 566 -7.99 -49.42 29.83
C SER A 566 -8.24 -48.20 28.96
N PHE A 567 -9.48 -47.84 28.73
CA PHE A 567 -9.90 -46.70 27.90
C PHE A 567 -10.52 -45.63 28.78
N THR A 568 -9.92 -44.45 28.82
CA THR A 568 -10.43 -43.31 29.61
C THR A 568 -10.92 -42.21 28.62
N PRO A 569 -12.25 -42.11 28.39
CA PRO A 569 -12.81 -41.01 27.63
C PRO A 569 -12.91 -39.75 28.49
N GLY A 570 -12.84 -38.60 27.84
CA GLY A 570 -12.99 -37.31 28.51
C GLY A 570 -13.41 -36.18 27.58
N MET A 571 -13.69 -35.05 28.20
CA MET A 571 -14.12 -33.82 27.53
C MET A 571 -13.40 -32.63 28.16
N THR A 572 -13.14 -31.58 27.33
CA THR A 572 -12.53 -30.34 27.79
C THR A 572 -13.41 -29.17 27.35
N LEU A 573 -13.66 -28.24 28.27
CA LEU A 573 -14.18 -26.91 27.97
C LEU A 573 -13.13 -25.88 28.32
N GLY A 574 -12.88 -24.92 27.45
CA GLY A 574 -11.86 -23.88 27.64
C GLY A 574 -12.35 -22.51 27.24
N TYR A 575 -11.79 -21.52 27.90
CA TYR A 575 -11.98 -20.12 27.59
C TYR A 575 -10.65 -19.39 27.74
N GLU A 576 -10.31 -18.57 26.75
CA GLU A 576 -9.18 -17.67 26.81
C GLU A 576 -9.64 -16.25 26.49
N ARG A 577 -9.21 -15.29 27.33
CA ARG A 577 -9.43 -13.86 27.07
C ARG A 577 -8.08 -13.16 26.91
N ILE A 578 -7.83 -12.66 25.70
CA ILE A 578 -6.70 -11.79 25.40
C ILE A 578 -6.92 -10.44 26.07
N LEU A 579 -5.99 -10.00 26.93
CA LEU A 579 -6.09 -8.77 27.72
C LEU A 579 -5.55 -7.54 26.99
N SER A 580 -4.76 -7.73 25.94
CA SER A 580 -4.29 -6.67 25.04
C SER A 580 -5.23 -6.53 23.85
N ASN A 581 -4.93 -5.60 22.91
CA ASN A 581 -5.65 -5.56 21.65
C ASN A 581 -5.43 -6.85 20.86
N ALA A 582 -6.51 -7.60 20.61
CA ALA A 582 -6.48 -8.85 19.87
C ALA A 582 -6.20 -8.66 18.38
N SER A 583 -6.61 -7.52 17.81
CA SER A 583 -6.22 -7.14 16.45
C SER A 583 -4.75 -6.73 16.44
N VAL A 584 -3.96 -7.47 15.71
CA VAL A 584 -2.52 -7.21 15.51
C VAL A 584 -2.35 -6.27 14.33
N ASN A 585 -1.41 -5.33 14.42
CA ASN A 585 -1.07 -4.48 13.29
C ASN A 585 0.41 -4.60 12.93
N GLN A 586 0.70 -4.38 11.66
CA GLN A 586 2.05 -4.33 11.08
C GLN A 586 2.20 -3.06 10.26
N TYR A 587 3.43 -2.52 10.27
CA TYR A 587 3.81 -1.34 9.50
C TYR A 587 4.78 -1.76 8.39
N GLY A 588 4.59 -1.18 7.22
CA GLY A 588 5.48 -1.34 6.07
C GLY A 588 5.60 -0.05 5.29
N SER A 589 6.43 -0.06 4.25
CA SER A 589 6.55 1.07 3.31
C SER A 589 6.93 0.60 1.92
N ILE A 590 6.52 1.38 0.91
CA ILE A 590 6.94 1.27 -0.49
C ILE A 590 7.48 2.64 -0.88
N TYR A 591 8.71 2.74 -1.41
CA TYR A 591 9.37 4.02 -1.75
C TYR A 591 9.30 5.06 -0.62
N GLY A 592 9.40 4.64 0.64
CA GLY A 592 9.30 5.52 1.80
C GLY A 592 7.88 5.90 2.22
N VAL A 593 6.86 5.59 1.41
CA VAL A 593 5.45 5.82 1.75
C VAL A 593 4.97 4.72 2.69
N GLY A 594 4.55 5.11 3.89
CA GLY A 594 4.13 4.19 4.95
C GLY A 594 2.75 3.57 4.73
N VAL A 595 2.57 2.35 5.20
CA VAL A 595 1.28 1.66 5.25
C VAL A 595 1.14 0.90 6.57
N LYS A 596 -0.07 0.87 7.12
CA LYS A 596 -0.42 0.11 8.31
C LYS A 596 -1.50 -0.89 7.97
N GLN A 597 -1.31 -2.15 8.33
CA GLN A 597 -2.29 -3.21 8.12
C GLN A 597 -2.62 -3.91 9.42
N TYR A 598 -3.85 -4.38 9.55
CA TYR A 598 -4.34 -5.10 10.71
C TYR A 598 -4.69 -6.54 10.35
N SER A 599 -4.60 -7.43 11.32
CA SER A 599 -4.99 -8.83 11.16
C SER A 599 -6.51 -9.00 10.96
N ALA A 600 -6.88 -10.04 10.22
CA ALA A 600 -8.27 -10.49 10.12
C ALA A 600 -8.80 -10.91 11.49
N PHE A 601 -8.01 -11.72 12.24
CA PHE A 601 -8.35 -12.12 13.61
C PHE A 601 -8.35 -10.91 14.54
N ASN A 602 -9.46 -10.69 15.25
CA ASN A 602 -9.66 -9.51 16.12
C ASN A 602 -10.44 -9.80 17.41
N SER A 603 -10.82 -11.06 17.66
CA SER A 603 -11.60 -11.40 18.86
C SER A 603 -10.71 -11.53 20.10
N PRO A 604 -11.01 -10.84 21.19
CA PRO A 604 -10.31 -11.05 22.46
C PRO A 604 -10.75 -12.32 23.18
N ASN A 605 -11.88 -12.91 22.81
CA ASN A 605 -12.46 -14.09 23.46
C ASN A 605 -12.34 -15.30 22.56
N ILE A 606 -11.78 -16.39 23.09
CA ILE A 606 -11.63 -17.68 22.41
C ILE A 606 -12.29 -18.74 23.29
N TYR A 607 -13.20 -19.51 22.71
CA TYR A 607 -13.91 -20.61 23.36
C TYR A 607 -13.44 -21.92 22.75
N LYS A 608 -13.30 -22.96 23.59
CA LYS A 608 -12.89 -24.29 23.20
C LYS A 608 -13.84 -25.34 23.77
N ALA A 609 -14.17 -26.34 22.96
CA ALA A 609 -14.87 -27.54 23.39
C ALA A 609 -14.25 -28.75 22.66
N GLY A 610 -13.87 -29.76 23.41
CA GLY A 610 -13.18 -30.91 22.86
C GLY A 610 -13.51 -32.21 23.56
N ALA A 611 -13.14 -33.29 22.89
CA ALA A 611 -13.21 -34.64 23.43
C ALA A 611 -11.84 -35.32 23.28
N HIS A 612 -11.53 -36.19 24.22
CA HIS A 612 -10.29 -36.98 24.19
C HIS A 612 -10.52 -38.40 24.68
N LEU A 613 -9.64 -39.30 24.23
CA LEU A 613 -9.59 -40.69 24.64
C LEU A 613 -8.16 -41.07 24.91
N THR A 614 -7.91 -41.63 26.09
CA THR A 614 -6.64 -42.26 26.45
C THR A 614 -6.82 -43.75 26.52
N ALA A 615 -6.05 -44.51 25.74
CA ALA A 615 -5.97 -45.96 25.79
C ALA A 615 -4.65 -46.40 26.42
N GLN A 616 -4.69 -47.20 27.49
CA GLN A 616 -3.50 -47.66 28.23
C GLN A 616 -3.41 -49.16 28.23
N ARG A 617 -2.16 -49.67 28.04
CA ARG A 617 -1.80 -51.06 28.18
C ARG A 617 -0.39 -51.21 28.76
N GLY A 618 -0.30 -51.73 29.97
CA GLY A 618 0.99 -51.83 30.69
C GLY A 618 1.64 -50.44 30.87
N GLN A 619 2.85 -50.28 30.39
CA GLN A 619 3.63 -49.04 30.45
C GLN A 619 3.28 -48.05 29.35
N TRP A 620 2.51 -48.45 28.33
CA TRP A 620 2.15 -47.62 27.18
C TRP A 620 0.79 -46.99 27.36
N SER A 621 0.72 -45.70 27.00
CA SER A 621 -0.53 -44.95 26.84
C SER A 621 -0.57 -44.30 25.46
N PHE A 622 -1.75 -44.32 24.82
CA PHE A 622 -2.02 -43.67 23.56
C PHE A 622 -3.16 -42.68 23.79
N ASN A 623 -3.02 -41.46 23.32
CA ASN A 623 -4.04 -40.42 23.44
C ASN A 623 -4.40 -39.85 22.09
N ILE A 624 -5.69 -39.63 21.88
CA ILE A 624 -6.24 -38.89 20.75
C ILE A 624 -7.18 -37.81 21.30
N SER A 625 -7.12 -36.62 20.73
CA SER A 625 -8.11 -35.57 21.03
C SER A 625 -8.48 -34.76 19.79
N ALA A 626 -9.70 -34.21 19.84
CA ALA A 626 -10.19 -33.26 18.86
C ALA A 626 -10.93 -32.13 19.60
N ASP A 627 -10.55 -30.90 19.30
CA ASP A 627 -11.16 -29.70 19.85
C ASP A 627 -11.73 -28.84 18.73
N TYR A 628 -12.89 -28.29 18.93
CA TYR A 628 -13.41 -27.13 18.18
C TYR A 628 -13.16 -25.88 19.00
N TYR A 629 -12.77 -24.79 18.33
CA TYR A 629 -12.68 -23.51 18.98
C TYR A 629 -13.21 -22.40 18.08
N GLY A 630 -13.86 -21.40 18.72
CA GLY A 630 -14.44 -20.22 18.10
C GLY A 630 -13.93 -18.96 18.76
N ALA A 631 -13.77 -17.91 17.98
CA ALA A 631 -13.37 -16.60 18.48
C ALA A 631 -14.21 -15.50 17.83
N GLY A 632 -15.14 -14.96 18.60
CA GLY A 632 -16.18 -14.10 18.07
C GLY A 632 -17.12 -14.85 17.11
N LEU A 633 -17.79 -14.10 16.20
CA LEU A 633 -18.68 -14.69 15.19
C LEU A 633 -17.94 -15.08 13.89
N ASN A 634 -16.72 -14.59 13.70
CA ASN A 634 -16.03 -14.63 12.39
C ASN A 634 -14.82 -15.56 12.36
N SER A 635 -14.44 -16.18 13.49
CA SER A 635 -13.27 -17.06 13.52
C SER A 635 -13.64 -18.39 14.14
N HIS A 636 -13.35 -19.48 13.43
CA HIS A 636 -13.64 -20.85 13.87
C HIS A 636 -12.53 -21.79 13.41
N GLY A 637 -12.29 -22.83 14.18
CA GLY A 637 -11.21 -23.76 13.91
C GLY A 637 -11.33 -25.09 14.61
N VAL A 638 -10.47 -25.98 14.21
CA VAL A 638 -10.36 -27.32 14.79
C VAL A 638 -8.89 -27.61 15.13
N ASN A 639 -8.72 -28.41 16.17
CA ASN A 639 -7.44 -28.87 16.64
C ASN A 639 -7.50 -30.39 16.83
N GLY A 640 -6.48 -31.11 16.39
CA GLY A 640 -6.38 -32.54 16.53
C GLY A 640 -5.01 -32.92 17.10
N MET A 641 -5.00 -33.92 17.99
CA MET A 641 -3.76 -34.47 18.55
C MET A 641 -3.78 -35.98 18.54
N LEU A 642 -2.59 -36.50 18.35
CA LEU A 642 -2.31 -37.93 18.53
C LEU A 642 -0.98 -38.08 19.26
N GLY A 643 -0.95 -38.87 20.32
CA GLY A 643 0.27 -39.06 21.09
C GLY A 643 0.42 -40.41 21.76
N THR A 644 1.62 -40.60 22.24
CA THR A 644 2.00 -41.80 23.02
C THR A 644 2.85 -41.41 24.22
N THR A 645 2.70 -42.18 25.29
CA THR A 645 3.51 -42.08 26.51
C THR A 645 4.00 -43.45 26.91
N LEU A 646 5.28 -43.54 27.30
CA LEU A 646 5.91 -44.75 27.85
C LEU A 646 6.46 -44.43 29.23
N ASN A 647 5.98 -45.14 30.25
CA ASN A 647 6.44 -45.03 31.64
C ASN A 647 7.57 -46.04 31.90
N PHE A 648 8.63 -45.64 32.59
CA PHE A 648 9.79 -46.50 32.93
C PHE A 648 10.52 -46.05 34.21
#